data_94e8363c54b1c98f3c4db945ee7f8608
#
_entry.id   94e8363c54b1c98f3c4db945ee7f8608
#
_cell.length_a   1.000
_cell.length_b   1.000
_cell.length_c   1.000
_cell.angle_alpha   90.00
_cell.angle_beta   90.00
_cell.angle_gamma   90.00
#
_symmetry.space_group_name_H-M   'P 1'
#
loop_
_entity.id
_entity.type
_entity.pdbx_description
1 polymer ?
#
loop_
_entity_poly.entity_id
_entity_poly.type
_entity_poly.pdbx_seq_one_letter_code
_entity_poly.pdbx_strand_id
1 'polypeptide(L)'
;MNSSKTRRKVVAASTENGDSGDKLDQLLLSSAISNGEDLSPFIRKTFATGKPETLLHHLRHFCRSKESEIEEVCKIHYQDFIMAVDDLRSLLSGVELLKSSISNSNHQLQSVAGPLLTSLDSFIEARNKCQNITLAIESLQICIRLMEICSRVNFHLSKNNFYMALKCIDSIERDFLNKTPSSTLRRMLEKNIPAIRAHIERKISKEFGDWLVEIRTVSRNLGQVAIGQASAGRQREEELRIRQRQAEEQSRLSVRDTVYALEYDDDDDCVSSEGSDVNGSGNGSLGFDLTALYRSYHIHQTLGLEDAFKKYYFENRKLQLTSDFQVSSMTPFLESHQTFFAQIAGFFIVEDRVLRTGGGLINKMEVETLWDIAVSKMCSVLEDQFSRMRTANHLLLIKDYVSLLGVTLRRYGYSVDALLDVLNKHRDKYHELLLSDCRKQIAEALAADKFEQMWMNKEYEYSMNVLSFQIQTSDIVPAFPYIAPFSSTVPDCCRIVRSFIEDSVSFMSNGGQLDFYDVVKKYLDRLLTEVLDDALQKLIGSSISGVNQAMVVAANMTIFERACDFFFRHAAKLSGIPLRMVERSRPKFPLTKARDAAEEMLSSLLKKKVDGFMTLIENVNWNIDDPPQTENEYVNEVIIFLETLLSTAQQILPGQVLKRVLQDVLTHISETIVNFLAGDSVKRFSLNAVMGIDVDIKLLESFAENQASLVSEEEVVHLKKALVEARQLVNLLLSNNPENFLNPVIRERSYNALDYRKVGIISEKLKDPSERLFGTFGSRGAKQNPKKKSLDSLIKRLKDVN
;
A
#
# COMPACT_ATOMS: atom_id res chain seq x y z
N MET A 1 2.27 41.46 -22.70
CA MET A 1 1.30 42.52 -22.31
C MET A 1 -0.08 41.97 -22.56
N ASN A 2 -0.76 41.55 -21.52
CA ASN A 2 -2.19 41.66 -21.31
C ASN A 2 -2.52 41.10 -19.92
N SER A 3 -2.65 42.02 -19.00
CA SER A 3 -3.11 41.80 -17.65
C SER A 3 -4.64 41.69 -17.67
N SER A 4 -5.17 40.52 -17.31
CA SER A 4 -6.59 40.42 -16.99
C SER A 4 -6.75 40.45 -15.45
N LYS A 5 -7.26 41.60 -15.01
CA LYS A 5 -7.74 41.83 -13.65
C LYS A 5 -8.93 40.89 -13.35
N THR A 6 -8.76 39.97 -12.45
CA THR A 6 -9.88 39.24 -11.88
C THR A 6 -10.58 40.09 -10.81
N ARG A 7 -11.79 40.51 -11.12
CA ARG A 7 -12.70 41.21 -10.22
C ARG A 7 -13.09 40.29 -9.04
N ARG A 8 -12.72 40.69 -7.85
CA ARG A 8 -13.32 40.19 -6.60
C ARG A 8 -14.81 40.55 -6.60
N LYS A 9 -15.66 39.55 -6.66
CA LYS A 9 -17.08 39.69 -6.35
C LYS A 9 -17.23 39.73 -4.85
N VAL A 10 -17.50 40.85 -4.28
CA VAL A 10 -18.01 41.03 -2.93
C VAL A 10 -19.44 40.55 -2.94
N VAL A 11 -19.72 39.47 -2.30
CA VAL A 11 -21.07 39.04 -1.97
C VAL A 11 -21.47 39.75 -0.68
N ALA A 12 -22.50 40.59 -0.82
CA ALA A 12 -23.10 41.30 0.28
C ALA A 12 -23.67 40.31 1.32
N ALA A 13 -23.31 40.52 2.55
CA ALA A 13 -23.89 39.84 3.69
C ALA A 13 -25.32 40.36 3.88
N SER A 14 -26.28 39.45 3.79
CA SER A 14 -27.61 39.68 4.36
C SER A 14 -27.51 39.45 5.87
N THR A 15 -27.81 40.52 6.58
CA THR A 15 -28.00 40.55 8.04
C THR A 15 -29.16 39.66 8.43
N GLU A 16 -28.86 38.62 9.19
CA GLU A 16 -29.78 38.09 10.17
C GLU A 16 -29.14 38.11 11.56
N ASN A 17 -29.81 38.79 12.44
CA ASN A 17 -29.46 38.89 13.85
C ASN A 17 -29.63 37.55 14.54
N GLY A 18 -28.61 37.12 15.18
CA GLY A 18 -28.63 35.97 16.09
C GLY A 18 -27.34 35.26 16.13
N ASP A 19 -26.61 35.50 17.17
CA ASP A 19 -25.44 34.76 17.58
C ASP A 19 -24.07 35.32 17.22
N SER A 20 -23.77 36.48 17.76
CA SER A 20 -22.38 37.02 17.72
C SER A 20 -21.38 36.23 18.62
N GLY A 21 -21.90 35.45 19.57
CA GLY A 21 -21.09 34.60 20.46
C GLY A 21 -20.52 33.37 19.77
N ASP A 22 -21.33 32.68 18.99
CA ASP A 22 -20.91 31.46 18.30
C ASP A 22 -19.89 31.72 17.16
N LYS A 23 -20.03 32.86 16.48
CA LYS A 23 -19.04 33.23 15.43
C LYS A 23 -17.67 33.60 16.02
N LEU A 24 -17.64 34.23 17.18
CA LEU A 24 -16.39 34.57 17.87
C LEU A 24 -15.69 33.31 18.42
N ASP A 25 -16.45 32.40 19.01
CA ASP A 25 -15.94 31.12 19.49
C ASP A 25 -15.45 30.23 18.32
N GLN A 26 -16.06 30.30 17.17
CA GLN A 26 -15.63 29.60 15.95
C GLN A 26 -14.31 30.15 15.40
N LEU A 27 -14.15 31.48 15.38
CA LEU A 27 -12.89 32.12 14.95
C LEU A 27 -11.76 31.83 15.92
N LEU A 28 -12.03 31.86 17.24
CA LEU A 28 -11.05 31.52 18.27
C LEU A 28 -10.65 30.05 18.21
N LEU A 29 -11.58 29.16 17.95
CA LEU A 29 -11.30 27.73 17.77
C LEU A 29 -10.43 27.46 16.53
N SER A 30 -10.76 28.10 15.40
CA SER A 30 -9.97 27.94 14.18
C SER A 30 -8.55 28.51 14.31
N SER A 31 -8.40 29.62 15.06
CA SER A 31 -7.09 30.20 15.41
C SER A 31 -6.28 29.28 16.33
N ALA A 32 -6.91 28.73 17.36
CA ALA A 32 -6.26 27.80 18.29
C ALA A 32 -5.78 26.51 17.59
N ILE A 33 -6.54 25.98 16.65
CA ILE A 33 -6.15 24.81 15.84
C ILE A 33 -4.96 25.17 14.93
N SER A 34 -5.00 26.35 14.28
CA SER A 34 -3.93 26.78 13.38
C SER A 34 -2.62 27.06 14.12
N ASN A 35 -2.69 27.50 15.38
CA ASN A 35 -1.53 27.80 16.20
C ASN A 35 -1.03 26.59 17.03
N GLY A 36 -1.73 25.47 16.99
CA GLY A 36 -1.38 24.26 17.75
C GLY A 36 -1.62 24.38 19.27
N GLU A 37 -2.56 25.23 19.68
CA GLU A 37 -2.89 25.42 21.08
C GLU A 37 -3.74 24.29 21.66
N ASP A 38 -3.73 24.16 22.98
CA ASP A 38 -4.53 23.15 23.66
C ASP A 38 -6.04 23.41 23.49
N LEU A 39 -6.73 22.46 22.88
CA LEU A 39 -8.18 22.53 22.63
C LEU A 39 -9.03 22.15 23.84
N SER A 40 -8.42 21.70 24.93
CA SER A 40 -9.11 21.22 26.13
C SER A 40 -10.09 22.25 26.73
N PRO A 41 -9.77 23.59 26.72
CA PRO A 41 -10.71 24.59 27.20
C PRO A 41 -11.99 24.69 26.37
N PHE A 42 -11.85 24.60 25.05
CA PHE A 42 -12.99 24.69 24.11
C PHE A 42 -13.88 23.46 24.21
N ILE A 43 -13.28 22.29 24.34
CA ILE A 43 -13.98 21.03 24.52
C ILE A 43 -14.78 21.06 25.82
N ARG A 44 -14.15 21.43 26.93
CA ARG A 44 -14.82 21.54 28.24
C ARG A 44 -15.98 22.54 28.21
N LYS A 45 -15.77 23.69 27.57
CA LYS A 45 -16.80 24.74 27.45
C LYS A 45 -18.01 24.21 26.65
N THR A 46 -17.76 23.52 25.57
CA THR A 46 -18.82 23.01 24.67
C THR A 46 -19.61 21.87 25.31
N PHE A 47 -18.95 20.99 26.05
CA PHE A 47 -19.60 19.94 26.81
C PHE A 47 -20.39 20.51 28.01
N ALA A 48 -19.88 21.58 28.63
CA ALA A 48 -20.61 22.28 29.72
C ALA A 48 -21.87 23.01 29.24
N THR A 49 -21.88 23.47 27.97
CA THR A 49 -23.04 24.16 27.36
C THR A 49 -24.00 23.19 26.67
N GLY A 50 -23.75 21.89 26.73
CA GLY A 50 -24.65 20.85 26.20
C GLY A 50 -24.76 20.78 24.67
N LYS A 51 -23.82 21.37 23.93
CA LYS A 51 -23.86 21.41 22.46
C LYS A 51 -22.58 20.85 21.82
N PRO A 52 -22.20 19.60 22.06
CA PRO A 52 -20.98 19.03 21.48
C PRO A 52 -21.03 18.85 19.95
N GLU A 53 -22.23 18.76 19.40
CA GLU A 53 -22.42 18.59 17.95
C GLU A 53 -22.05 19.85 17.16
N THR A 54 -22.24 21.04 17.74
CA THR A 54 -21.83 22.29 17.08
C THR A 54 -20.32 22.41 16.98
N LEU A 55 -19.58 22.00 18.01
CA LEU A 55 -18.13 21.95 17.97
C LEU A 55 -17.63 20.97 16.90
N LEU A 56 -18.25 19.81 16.83
CA LEU A 56 -17.93 18.79 15.84
C LEU A 56 -18.22 19.26 14.40
N HIS A 57 -19.30 20.01 14.24
CA HIS A 57 -19.65 20.64 12.97
C HIS A 57 -18.61 21.71 12.57
N HIS A 58 -18.19 22.56 13.52
CA HIS A 58 -17.20 23.58 13.25
C HIS A 58 -15.82 23.00 12.91
N LEU A 59 -15.40 21.95 13.61
CA LEU A 59 -14.17 21.23 13.30
C LEU A 59 -14.21 20.59 11.90
N ARG A 60 -15.32 19.97 11.55
CA ARG A 60 -15.51 19.42 10.20
C ARG A 60 -15.50 20.50 9.11
N HIS A 61 -16.09 21.64 9.38
CA HIS A 61 -16.06 22.77 8.46
C HIS A 61 -14.64 23.32 8.27
N PHE A 62 -13.90 23.45 9.36
CA PHE A 62 -12.50 23.91 9.32
C PHE A 62 -11.62 22.94 8.51
N CYS A 63 -11.75 21.64 8.75
CA CYS A 63 -11.03 20.64 7.98
C CYS A 63 -11.33 20.76 6.48
N ARG A 64 -12.62 20.82 6.10
CA ARG A 64 -13.00 20.99 4.68
C ARG A 64 -12.46 22.25 4.05
N SER A 65 -12.36 23.36 4.81
CA SER A 65 -11.77 24.60 4.31
C SER A 65 -10.28 24.43 4.02
N LYS A 66 -9.55 23.77 4.90
CA LYS A 66 -8.12 23.52 4.71
C LYS A 66 -7.84 22.53 3.59
N GLU A 67 -8.69 21.60 3.45
CA GLU A 67 -8.67 20.63 2.37
C GLU A 67 -8.84 21.31 1.01
N SER A 68 -9.78 22.27 0.90
CA SER A 68 -9.99 23.04 -0.32
C SER A 68 -8.79 23.91 -0.69
N GLU A 69 -8.11 24.50 0.31
CA GLU A 69 -6.88 25.26 0.09
C GLU A 69 -5.75 24.40 -0.51
N ILE A 70 -5.61 23.16 -0.01
CA ILE A 70 -4.60 22.20 -0.52
C ILE A 70 -4.94 21.78 -1.96
N GLU A 71 -6.22 21.54 -2.25
CA GLU A 71 -6.67 21.17 -3.59
C GLU A 71 -6.41 22.30 -4.60
N GLU A 72 -6.58 23.56 -4.17
CA GLU A 72 -6.33 24.73 -5.01
C GLU A 72 -4.82 24.88 -5.33
N VAL A 73 -3.96 24.68 -4.34
CA VAL A 73 -2.50 24.70 -4.52
C VAL A 73 -2.04 23.57 -5.47
N CYS A 74 -2.61 22.38 -5.32
CA CYS A 74 -2.31 21.28 -6.22
C CYS A 74 -2.78 21.56 -7.66
N LYS A 75 -3.93 22.20 -7.85
CA LYS A 75 -4.42 22.58 -9.17
C LYS A 75 -3.53 23.64 -9.84
N ILE A 76 -2.99 24.58 -9.05
CA ILE A 76 -2.10 25.63 -9.57
C ILE A 76 -0.80 25.02 -10.08
N HIS A 77 -0.22 24.11 -9.30
CA HIS A 77 1.06 23.50 -9.67
C HIS A 77 0.94 22.39 -10.72
N TYR A 78 -0.26 21.79 -10.88
CA TYR A 78 -0.47 20.79 -11.92
C TYR A 78 -0.37 21.40 -13.33
N GLN A 79 -0.86 22.63 -13.50
CA GLN A 79 -0.71 23.33 -14.78
C GLN A 79 0.74 23.69 -15.10
N ASP A 80 1.51 24.09 -14.09
CA ASP A 80 2.93 24.41 -14.26
C ASP A 80 3.74 23.16 -14.68
N PHE A 81 3.37 21.99 -14.14
CA PHE A 81 3.99 20.74 -14.54
C PHE A 81 3.67 20.34 -15.98
N ILE A 82 2.41 20.53 -16.40
CA ILE A 82 2.01 20.28 -17.80
C ILE A 82 2.73 21.25 -18.75
N MET A 83 2.83 22.52 -18.38
CA MET A 83 3.56 23.52 -19.17
C MET A 83 5.04 23.14 -19.34
N ALA A 84 5.69 22.67 -18.27
CA ALA A 84 7.08 22.22 -18.33
C ALA A 84 7.28 20.99 -19.24
N VAL A 85 6.31 20.10 -19.29
CA VAL A 85 6.32 18.93 -20.20
C VAL A 85 6.10 19.37 -21.65
N ASP A 86 5.20 20.33 -21.88
CA ASP A 86 4.96 20.87 -23.23
C ASP A 86 6.15 21.69 -23.75
N ASP A 87 6.83 22.41 -22.88
CA ASP A 87 8.09 23.12 -23.21
C ASP A 87 9.21 22.13 -23.60
N LEU A 88 9.34 21.02 -22.88
CA LEU A 88 10.27 19.93 -23.24
C LEU A 88 9.94 19.32 -24.62
N ARG A 89 8.64 19.18 -24.90
CA ARG A 89 8.17 18.66 -26.19
C ARG A 89 8.44 19.62 -27.34
N SER A 90 8.29 20.92 -27.07
CA SER A 90 8.59 21.98 -28.06
C SER A 90 10.09 22.06 -28.35
N LEU A 91 10.95 21.86 -27.35
CA LEU A 91 12.40 21.78 -27.52
C LEU A 91 12.82 20.57 -28.40
N LEU A 92 12.17 19.42 -28.20
CA LEU A 92 12.41 18.21 -29.01
C LEU A 92 12.07 18.47 -30.49
N SER A 93 10.93 19.15 -30.76
CA SER A 93 10.55 19.50 -32.13
C SER A 93 11.52 20.53 -32.75
N GLY A 94 12.05 21.45 -31.95
CA GLY A 94 13.07 22.40 -32.36
C GLY A 94 14.37 21.75 -32.81
N VAL A 95 14.78 20.69 -32.12
CA VAL A 95 15.99 19.92 -32.47
C VAL A 95 15.82 19.18 -33.81
N GLU A 96 14.62 18.65 -34.07
CA GLU A 96 14.32 18.01 -35.37
C GLU A 96 14.33 18.98 -36.54
N LEU A 97 13.82 20.19 -36.31
CA LEU A 97 13.88 21.28 -37.31
C LEU A 97 15.33 21.72 -37.59
N LEU A 98 16.17 21.78 -36.56
CA LEU A 98 17.58 22.11 -36.71
C LEU A 98 18.34 21.03 -37.53
N LYS A 99 18.02 19.74 -37.25
CA LYS A 99 18.59 18.59 -37.98
C LYS A 99 18.23 18.62 -39.47
N SER A 100 16.96 18.97 -39.76
CA SER A 100 16.51 19.10 -41.16
C SER A 100 17.15 20.29 -41.88
N SER A 101 17.37 21.40 -41.14
CA SER A 101 18.03 22.58 -41.68
C SER A 101 19.53 22.32 -42.02
N ILE A 102 20.22 21.59 -41.13
CA ILE A 102 21.61 21.18 -41.39
C ILE A 102 21.71 20.24 -42.61
N SER A 103 20.76 19.29 -42.72
CA SER A 103 20.69 18.39 -43.87
C SER A 103 20.47 19.15 -45.17
N ASN A 104 19.60 20.16 -45.18
CA ASN A 104 19.35 21.02 -46.35
C ASN A 104 20.56 21.87 -46.71
N SER A 105 21.26 22.41 -45.71
CA SER A 105 22.49 23.18 -45.96
C SER A 105 23.62 22.31 -46.55
N ASN A 106 23.70 21.06 -46.14
CA ASN A 106 24.65 20.10 -46.71
C ASN A 106 24.30 19.75 -48.16
N HIS A 107 22.99 19.63 -48.44
CA HIS A 107 22.54 19.40 -49.84
C HIS A 107 22.85 20.60 -50.76
N GLN A 108 22.71 21.81 -50.25
CA GLN A 108 23.05 23.05 -50.99
C GLN A 108 24.58 23.14 -51.22
N LEU A 109 25.41 22.74 -50.26
CA LEU A 109 26.88 22.69 -50.43
C LEU A 109 27.29 21.72 -51.53
N GLN A 110 26.63 20.56 -51.61
CA GLN A 110 26.92 19.57 -52.66
C GLN A 110 26.47 20.04 -54.05
N SER A 111 25.35 20.79 -54.10
CA SER A 111 24.87 21.32 -55.37
C SER A 111 25.75 22.43 -55.99
N VAL A 112 26.47 23.18 -55.13
CA VAL A 112 27.45 24.19 -55.56
C VAL A 112 28.76 23.58 -56.07
N ALA A 113 29.12 22.41 -55.54
CA ALA A 113 30.34 21.72 -56.00
C ALA A 113 30.20 21.03 -57.38
N GLY A 114 28.95 20.75 -57.81
CA GLY A 114 28.65 20.13 -59.10
C GLY A 114 29.17 20.89 -60.32
N PRO A 115 28.95 22.20 -60.40
CA PRO A 115 29.47 23.01 -61.52
C PRO A 115 30.97 23.07 -61.64
N LEU A 116 31.70 22.91 -60.54
CA LEU A 116 33.16 22.89 -60.53
C LEU A 116 33.72 21.58 -61.13
N LEU A 117 33.05 20.44 -60.92
CA LEU A 117 33.39 19.16 -61.50
C LEU A 117 33.14 19.13 -63.01
N THR A 118 32.02 19.74 -63.48
CA THR A 118 31.70 19.81 -64.89
C THR A 118 32.69 20.71 -65.69
N SER A 119 33.23 21.75 -65.07
CA SER A 119 34.27 22.58 -65.70
C SER A 119 35.63 21.83 -65.79
N LEU A 120 35.91 20.95 -64.84
CA LEU A 120 37.08 20.06 -64.88
C LEU A 120 36.97 18.99 -66.00
N ASP A 121 35.75 18.45 -66.17
CA ASP A 121 35.47 17.48 -67.22
C ASP A 121 35.57 18.10 -68.62
N SER A 122 35.09 19.39 -68.77
CA SER A 122 35.28 20.09 -70.01
C SER A 122 36.74 20.40 -70.36
N PHE A 123 37.58 20.59 -69.36
CA PHE A 123 39.00 20.75 -69.52
C PHE A 123 39.69 19.44 -69.98
N ILE A 124 39.22 18.29 -69.43
CA ILE A 124 39.72 16.96 -69.82
C ILE A 124 39.35 16.61 -71.26
N GLU A 125 38.09 17.00 -71.68
CA GLU A 125 37.68 16.83 -73.08
C GLU A 125 38.49 17.64 -74.12
N ALA A 126 38.83 18.88 -73.72
CA ALA A 126 39.68 19.70 -74.55
C ALA A 126 41.12 19.12 -74.80
N ARG A 127 41.63 18.51 -73.74
CA ARG A 127 42.96 17.79 -73.77
C ARG A 127 42.92 16.57 -74.67
N ASN A 128 41.77 15.85 -74.68
CA ASN A 128 41.62 14.66 -75.53
C ASN A 128 41.62 14.97 -77.05
N LYS A 129 41.12 16.17 -77.40
CA LYS A 129 41.13 16.66 -78.81
C LYS A 129 42.57 16.91 -79.36
N CYS A 130 43.49 17.25 -78.52
CA CYS A 130 44.88 17.44 -78.89
C CYS A 130 45.65 16.12 -79.05
N GLN A 131 45.09 14.98 -78.69
CA GLN A 131 45.79 13.68 -78.71
C GLN A 131 45.50 12.77 -79.87
N ASN A 132 44.76 13.22 -80.92
CA ASN A 132 44.61 12.39 -82.11
C ASN A 132 45.84 12.05 -82.92
N ILE A 133 46.98 12.65 -82.54
CA ILE A 133 48.29 12.48 -83.25
C ILE A 133 49.12 11.35 -82.68
N THR A 134 48.76 10.83 -81.49
CA THR A 134 49.55 9.82 -80.76
C THR A 134 48.75 8.53 -80.42
N LEU A 135 47.81 8.12 -81.29
CA LEU A 135 46.95 6.96 -81.08
C LEU A 135 47.65 5.65 -80.71
N ALA A 136 48.86 5.45 -81.20
CA ALA A 136 49.60 4.28 -80.78
C ALA A 136 50.22 4.42 -79.40
N ILE A 137 50.64 5.63 -78.97
CA ILE A 137 51.12 5.95 -77.62
C ILE A 137 49.94 5.95 -76.63
N GLU A 138 48.85 6.45 -77.03
CA GLU A 138 47.58 6.45 -76.22
C GLU A 138 47.14 5.00 -75.96
N SER A 139 47.17 4.12 -76.94
CA SER A 139 46.79 2.72 -76.72
C SER A 139 47.67 1.98 -75.70
N LEU A 140 48.95 2.22 -75.77
CA LEU A 140 49.93 1.72 -74.77
C LEU A 140 49.74 2.41 -73.42
N GLN A 141 49.45 3.74 -73.40
CA GLN A 141 49.20 4.45 -72.17
C GLN A 141 47.91 3.97 -71.54
N ILE A 142 46.89 3.66 -72.31
CA ILE A 142 45.60 3.07 -71.81
C ILE A 142 45.87 1.70 -71.18
N CYS A 143 46.65 0.86 -71.82
CA CYS A 143 47.02 -0.45 -71.28
C CYS A 143 47.87 -0.33 -69.98
N ILE A 144 48.85 0.59 -69.94
CA ILE A 144 49.61 0.84 -68.70
C ILE A 144 48.71 1.31 -67.56
N ARG A 145 47.82 2.31 -67.79
CA ARG A 145 46.91 2.79 -66.80
C ARG A 145 45.92 1.70 -66.32
N LEU A 146 45.48 0.84 -67.24
CA LEU A 146 44.67 -0.28 -66.94
C LEU A 146 45.36 -1.28 -65.98
N MET A 147 46.64 -1.59 -66.33
CA MET A 147 47.44 -2.47 -65.45
C MET A 147 47.74 -1.85 -64.10
N GLU A 148 47.93 -0.53 -64.02
CA GLU A 148 48.04 0.20 -62.73
C GLU A 148 46.76 0.08 -61.92
N ILE A 149 45.60 0.25 -62.54
CA ILE A 149 44.32 0.11 -61.83
C ILE A 149 44.12 -1.34 -61.39
N CYS A 150 44.42 -2.34 -62.24
CA CYS A 150 44.40 -3.76 -61.85
C CYS A 150 45.35 -4.05 -60.69
N SER A 151 46.49 -3.45 -60.66
CA SER A 151 47.46 -3.56 -59.52
C SER A 151 46.85 -2.93 -58.26
N ARG A 152 46.19 -1.77 -58.37
CA ARG A 152 45.44 -1.15 -57.25
C ARG A 152 44.32 -2.05 -56.77
N VAL A 153 43.56 -2.71 -57.66
CA VAL A 153 42.52 -3.67 -57.27
C VAL A 153 43.14 -4.80 -56.43
N ASN A 154 44.26 -5.38 -56.88
CA ASN A 154 44.93 -6.42 -56.12
C ASN A 154 45.48 -5.95 -54.78
N PHE A 155 46.00 -4.72 -54.71
CA PHE A 155 46.45 -4.07 -53.48
C PHE A 155 45.27 -3.86 -52.52
N HIS A 156 44.15 -3.33 -52.99
CA HIS A 156 42.99 -3.12 -52.14
C HIS A 156 42.35 -4.43 -51.68
N LEU A 157 42.34 -5.46 -52.54
CA LEU A 157 41.90 -6.81 -52.19
C LEU A 157 42.78 -7.45 -51.09
N SER A 158 44.12 -7.31 -51.21
CA SER A 158 45.03 -7.83 -50.20
C SER A 158 44.92 -7.15 -48.83
N LYS A 159 44.52 -5.87 -48.83
CA LYS A 159 44.22 -5.08 -47.60
C LYS A 159 42.79 -5.15 -47.16
N ASN A 160 41.94 -5.95 -47.77
CA ASN A 160 40.51 -6.05 -47.51
C ASN A 160 39.73 -4.72 -47.69
N ASN A 161 40.26 -3.78 -48.48
CA ASN A 161 39.57 -2.54 -48.82
C ASN A 161 38.61 -2.72 -50.01
N PHE A 162 37.56 -3.49 -49.84
CA PHE A 162 36.69 -3.96 -50.91
C PHE A 162 35.94 -2.86 -51.65
N TYR A 163 35.53 -1.79 -50.96
CA TYR A 163 34.90 -0.64 -51.57
C TYR A 163 35.79 0.03 -52.61
N MET A 164 37.06 0.26 -52.23
CA MET A 164 38.04 0.86 -53.17
C MET A 164 38.37 -0.09 -54.31
N ALA A 165 38.40 -1.40 -54.05
CA ALA A 165 38.55 -2.41 -55.10
C ALA A 165 37.41 -2.36 -56.10
N LEU A 166 36.14 -2.32 -55.63
CA LEU A 166 34.95 -2.21 -56.48
C LEU A 166 34.94 -0.89 -57.29
N LYS A 167 35.27 0.23 -56.62
CA LYS A 167 35.39 1.51 -57.30
C LYS A 167 36.43 1.50 -58.41
N CYS A 168 37.55 0.82 -58.19
CA CYS A 168 38.55 0.59 -59.26
C CYS A 168 38.01 -0.29 -60.37
N ILE A 169 37.23 -1.34 -60.02
CA ILE A 169 36.61 -2.23 -61.00
C ILE A 169 35.56 -1.47 -61.84
N ASP A 170 34.71 -0.68 -61.19
CA ASP A 170 33.73 0.16 -61.87
C ASP A 170 34.39 1.19 -62.81
N SER A 171 35.55 1.73 -62.43
CA SER A 171 36.36 2.59 -63.34
C SER A 171 36.89 1.77 -64.50
N ILE A 172 37.37 0.53 -64.30
CA ILE A 172 37.79 -0.36 -65.40
C ILE A 172 36.62 -0.59 -66.36
N GLU A 173 35.45 -0.94 -65.87
CA GLU A 173 34.25 -1.18 -66.73
C GLU A 173 33.82 0.05 -67.50
N ARG A 174 33.67 1.18 -66.79
CA ARG A 174 33.14 2.42 -67.42
C ARG A 174 34.14 3.06 -68.34
N ASP A 175 35.39 3.19 -67.91
CA ASP A 175 36.33 4.10 -68.59
C ASP A 175 37.28 3.36 -69.59
N PHE A 176 37.59 2.08 -69.31
CA PHE A 176 38.64 1.36 -69.99
C PHE A 176 38.17 0.11 -70.74
N LEU A 177 37.11 -0.61 -70.33
CA LEU A 177 36.71 -1.85 -70.96
C LEU A 177 36.42 -1.72 -72.46
N ASN A 178 35.70 -0.65 -72.80
CA ASN A 178 35.29 -0.32 -74.18
C ASN A 178 36.41 0.33 -74.99
N LYS A 179 37.46 0.91 -74.35
CA LYS A 179 38.56 1.60 -74.96
C LYS A 179 39.82 0.70 -75.09
N THR A 180 39.71 -0.52 -74.52
CA THR A 180 40.90 -1.45 -74.51
C THR A 180 41.16 -2.01 -75.90
N PRO A 181 42.31 -1.74 -76.47
CA PRO A 181 42.66 -2.14 -77.86
C PRO A 181 42.93 -3.66 -78.00
N SER A 182 43.28 -4.37 -76.94
CA SER A 182 43.56 -5.79 -76.95
C SER A 182 42.27 -6.63 -76.64
N SER A 183 41.83 -7.41 -77.60
CA SER A 183 40.62 -8.29 -77.41
C SER A 183 40.84 -9.40 -76.37
N THR A 184 42.08 -9.89 -76.23
CA THR A 184 42.44 -10.90 -75.23
C THR A 184 42.40 -10.35 -73.84
N LEU A 185 42.92 -9.16 -73.62
CA LEU A 185 42.91 -8.49 -72.32
C LEU A 185 41.46 -8.15 -71.90
N ARG A 186 40.69 -7.66 -72.90
CA ARG A 186 39.27 -7.41 -72.66
C ARG A 186 38.53 -8.66 -72.21
N ARG A 187 38.68 -9.80 -72.89
CA ARG A 187 38.04 -11.07 -72.52
C ARG A 187 38.51 -11.58 -71.14
N MET A 188 39.79 -11.39 -70.79
CA MET A 188 40.25 -11.75 -69.46
C MET A 188 39.64 -10.88 -68.39
N LEU A 189 39.45 -9.60 -68.60
CA LEU A 189 38.76 -8.69 -67.65
C LEU A 189 37.30 -9.06 -67.53
N GLU A 190 36.60 -9.26 -68.66
CA GLU A 190 35.18 -9.64 -68.63
C GLU A 190 34.92 -10.96 -67.86
N LYS A 191 35.91 -11.89 -67.84
CA LYS A 191 35.84 -13.14 -67.13
C LYS A 191 36.22 -12.94 -65.60
N ASN A 192 37.21 -12.14 -65.31
CA ASN A 192 37.76 -12.00 -63.97
C ASN A 192 36.97 -11.01 -63.10
N ILE A 193 36.40 -9.96 -63.66
CA ILE A 193 35.62 -8.96 -62.92
C ILE A 193 34.43 -9.60 -62.15
N PRO A 194 33.57 -10.43 -62.80
CA PRO A 194 32.52 -11.12 -62.04
C PRO A 194 33.06 -12.07 -60.97
N ALA A 195 34.19 -12.76 -61.26
CA ALA A 195 34.80 -13.65 -60.26
C ALA A 195 35.37 -12.89 -59.04
N ILE A 196 35.93 -11.70 -59.23
CA ILE A 196 36.39 -10.81 -58.15
C ILE A 196 35.19 -10.29 -57.36
N ARG A 197 34.10 -9.84 -58.01
CA ARG A 197 32.86 -9.42 -57.36
C ARG A 197 32.28 -10.54 -56.48
N ALA A 198 32.20 -11.76 -57.00
CA ALA A 198 31.74 -12.94 -56.24
C ALA A 198 32.70 -13.32 -55.10
N HIS A 199 34.01 -13.06 -55.24
CA HIS A 199 35.00 -13.26 -54.17
C HIS A 199 34.75 -12.24 -53.03
N ILE A 200 34.58 -10.97 -53.40
CA ILE A 200 34.27 -9.90 -52.43
C ILE A 200 32.98 -10.19 -51.69
N GLU A 201 31.93 -10.56 -52.43
CA GLU A 201 30.63 -10.92 -51.87
C GLU A 201 30.74 -12.05 -50.84
N ARG A 202 31.43 -13.14 -51.20
CA ARG A 202 31.64 -14.28 -50.27
C ARG A 202 32.42 -13.90 -49.01
N LYS A 203 33.50 -13.08 -49.17
CA LYS A 203 34.24 -12.62 -48.00
C LYS A 203 33.45 -11.74 -47.06
N ILE A 204 32.73 -10.78 -47.65
CA ILE A 204 31.90 -9.85 -46.88
C ILE A 204 30.70 -10.58 -46.24
N SER A 205 30.08 -11.53 -46.94
CA SER A 205 29.03 -12.35 -46.35
C SER A 205 29.53 -13.20 -45.18
N LYS A 206 30.78 -13.63 -45.22
CA LYS A 206 31.42 -14.32 -44.10
C LYS A 206 31.66 -13.35 -42.93
N GLU A 207 32.26 -12.17 -43.16
CA GLU A 207 32.43 -11.14 -42.12
C GLU A 207 31.11 -10.76 -41.47
N PHE A 208 30.05 -10.64 -42.26
CA PHE A 208 28.70 -10.40 -41.77
C PHE A 208 28.14 -11.57 -40.94
N GLY A 209 28.40 -12.82 -41.39
CA GLY A 209 28.02 -14.00 -40.61
C GLY A 209 28.74 -14.09 -39.26
N ASP A 210 30.03 -13.77 -39.24
CA ASP A 210 30.81 -13.70 -38.00
C ASP A 210 30.25 -12.60 -37.06
N TRP A 211 29.93 -11.43 -37.63
CA TRP A 211 29.27 -10.34 -36.89
C TRP A 211 27.89 -10.74 -36.33
N LEU A 212 27.07 -11.48 -37.11
CA LEU A 212 25.77 -11.99 -36.65
C LEU A 212 25.89 -12.91 -35.43
N VAL A 213 26.99 -13.63 -35.31
CA VAL A 213 27.25 -14.47 -34.13
C VAL A 213 27.72 -13.61 -32.96
N GLU A 214 28.59 -12.67 -33.18
CA GLU A 214 29.14 -11.78 -32.14
C GLU A 214 28.09 -10.86 -31.56
N ILE A 215 27.20 -10.27 -32.39
CA ILE A 215 26.18 -9.33 -31.94
C ILE A 215 25.18 -9.94 -30.98
N ARG A 216 25.03 -11.26 -30.94
CA ARG A 216 24.16 -11.97 -29.96
C ARG A 216 24.66 -11.80 -28.52
N THR A 217 26.00 -11.96 -28.34
CA THR A 217 26.61 -11.78 -27.03
C THR A 217 26.69 -10.32 -26.63
N VAL A 218 27.02 -9.46 -27.59
CA VAL A 218 27.02 -8.00 -27.40
C VAL A 218 25.63 -7.50 -27.04
N SER A 219 24.57 -7.95 -27.73
CA SER A 219 23.21 -7.59 -27.43
C SER A 219 22.83 -7.96 -26.00
N ARG A 220 23.18 -9.13 -25.51
CA ARG A 220 22.91 -9.54 -24.12
C ARG A 220 23.56 -8.59 -23.12
N ASN A 221 24.85 -8.33 -23.29
CA ASN A 221 25.57 -7.44 -22.38
C ASN A 221 25.02 -6.01 -22.43
N LEU A 222 24.71 -5.53 -23.63
CA LEU A 222 24.10 -4.23 -23.85
C LEU A 222 22.76 -4.09 -23.13
N GLY A 223 21.91 -5.09 -23.23
CA GLY A 223 20.63 -5.12 -22.55
C GLY A 223 20.77 -5.15 -21.03
N GLN A 224 21.72 -5.93 -20.51
CA GLN A 224 22.01 -5.96 -19.07
C GLN A 224 22.47 -4.59 -18.55
N VAL A 225 23.37 -3.92 -19.26
CA VAL A 225 23.85 -2.59 -18.89
C VAL A 225 22.72 -1.56 -18.98
N ALA A 226 21.90 -1.59 -20.03
CA ALA A 226 20.79 -0.66 -20.22
C ALA A 226 19.71 -0.82 -19.13
N ILE A 227 19.35 -2.06 -18.79
CA ILE A 227 18.40 -2.35 -17.70
C ILE A 227 19.02 -1.99 -16.35
N GLY A 228 20.32 -2.25 -16.14
CA GLY A 228 21.04 -1.84 -14.95
C GLY A 228 21.07 -0.33 -14.75
N GLN A 229 21.25 0.45 -15.82
CA GLN A 229 21.16 1.92 -15.78
C GLN A 229 19.75 2.40 -15.44
N ALA A 230 18.71 1.74 -15.97
CA ALA A 230 17.33 2.05 -15.62
C ALA A 230 17.03 1.73 -14.16
N SER A 231 17.55 0.62 -13.63
CA SER A 231 17.45 0.25 -12.23
C SER A 231 18.14 1.27 -11.32
N ALA A 232 19.36 1.66 -11.63
CA ALA A 232 20.08 2.69 -10.88
C ALA A 232 19.40 4.05 -10.93
N GLY A 233 18.80 4.42 -12.07
CA GLY A 233 17.97 5.62 -12.20
C GLY A 233 16.77 5.59 -11.29
N ARG A 234 16.03 4.48 -11.25
CA ARG A 234 14.87 4.28 -10.39
C ARG A 234 15.24 4.34 -8.89
N GLN A 235 16.36 3.74 -8.52
CA GLN A 235 16.87 3.81 -7.14
C GLN A 235 17.20 5.24 -6.72
N ARG A 236 17.87 6.02 -7.57
CA ARG A 236 18.17 7.44 -7.30
C ARG A 236 16.90 8.28 -7.17
N GLU A 237 15.90 8.05 -8.02
CA GLU A 237 14.61 8.73 -7.91
C GLU A 237 13.90 8.40 -6.60
N GLU A 238 13.93 7.15 -6.17
CA GLU A 238 13.32 6.74 -4.90
C GLU A 238 14.08 7.31 -3.70
N GLU A 239 15.41 7.32 -3.73
CA GLU A 239 16.22 7.98 -2.71
C GLU A 239 15.93 9.49 -2.63
N LEU A 240 15.76 10.15 -3.76
CA LEU A 240 15.38 11.56 -3.80
C LEU A 240 13.98 11.79 -3.22
N ARG A 241 13.03 10.94 -3.56
CA ARG A 241 11.67 10.98 -2.98
C ARG A 241 11.68 10.76 -1.47
N ILE A 242 12.49 9.81 -0.99
CA ILE A 242 12.63 9.56 0.45
C ILE A 242 13.25 10.78 1.13
N ARG A 243 14.31 11.37 0.58
CA ARG A 243 14.94 12.60 1.12
C ARG A 243 13.97 13.77 1.11
N GLN A 244 13.20 13.96 0.07
CA GLN A 244 12.18 15.00 0.00
C GLN A 244 11.10 14.80 1.06
N ARG A 245 10.59 13.57 1.25
CA ARG A 245 9.62 13.25 2.32
C ARG A 245 10.21 13.51 3.71
N GLN A 246 11.46 13.13 3.93
CA GLN A 246 12.16 13.38 5.20
C GLN A 246 12.36 14.88 5.45
N ALA A 247 12.71 15.65 4.41
CA ALA A 247 12.86 17.10 4.50
C ALA A 247 11.51 17.80 4.75
N GLU A 248 10.43 17.34 4.12
CA GLU A 248 9.06 17.83 4.38
C GLU A 248 8.61 17.49 5.81
N GLU A 249 8.95 16.31 6.30
CA GLU A 249 8.63 15.86 7.65
C GLU A 249 9.45 16.63 8.70
N GLN A 250 10.72 16.87 8.44
CA GLN A 250 11.58 17.72 9.28
C GLN A 250 11.13 19.20 9.26
N SER A 251 10.72 19.73 8.11
CA SER A 251 10.18 21.09 8.04
C SER A 251 8.83 21.22 8.76
N ARG A 252 8.00 20.19 8.79
CA ARG A 252 6.78 20.12 9.61
C ARG A 252 7.08 20.04 11.11
N LEU A 253 8.15 19.35 11.49
CA LEU A 253 8.62 19.28 12.89
C LEU A 253 9.26 20.62 13.32
N SER A 254 10.06 21.26 12.47
CA SER A 254 10.70 22.55 12.79
C SER A 254 9.71 23.71 12.88
N VAL A 255 8.58 23.65 12.19
CA VAL A 255 7.49 24.64 12.34
C VAL A 255 6.78 24.49 13.70
N ARG A 256 6.85 23.32 14.35
CA ARG A 256 6.37 23.15 15.74
C ARG A 256 7.33 23.73 16.78
N ASP A 257 8.63 23.76 16.51
CA ASP A 257 9.65 24.21 17.47
C ASP A 257 9.99 25.70 17.34
N THR A 258 9.58 26.40 16.27
CA THR A 258 9.90 27.82 16.02
C THR A 258 9.00 28.81 16.74
N VAL A 259 8.23 28.41 17.74
CA VAL A 259 7.52 29.37 18.62
C VAL A 259 8.40 29.90 19.78
N TYR A 260 9.60 29.36 20.00
CA TYR A 260 10.50 29.74 21.08
C TYR A 260 11.95 29.96 20.66
N ALA A 261 12.22 30.65 19.57
CA ALA A 261 13.56 31.16 19.30
C ALA A 261 13.46 32.51 18.59
N LEU A 262 13.26 33.54 19.40
CA LEU A 262 13.63 34.89 19.04
C LEU A 262 15.10 35.08 19.49
N GLU A 263 15.88 35.61 18.55
CA GLU A 263 17.16 36.28 18.71
C GLU A 263 18.39 35.42 18.96
N TYR A 264 19.17 35.21 17.91
CA TYR A 264 20.57 35.66 17.87
C TYR A 264 20.99 35.77 16.40
N ASP A 265 21.31 37.01 16.00
CA ASP A 265 22.13 37.33 14.85
C ASP A 265 23.49 36.69 15.02
N ASP A 266 23.97 36.00 14.01
CA ASP A 266 25.38 36.06 13.62
C ASP A 266 25.55 35.77 12.15
N ASP A 267 26.20 36.74 11.52
CA ASP A 267 26.68 36.73 10.16
C ASP A 267 27.62 35.56 9.91
N ASP A 268 27.59 35.10 8.71
CA ASP A 268 28.68 34.64 7.84
C ASP A 268 28.53 33.25 7.24
N ASP A 269 28.81 33.27 5.97
CA ASP A 269 29.12 32.22 4.99
C ASP A 269 27.99 31.78 4.08
N CYS A 270 27.66 32.74 3.18
CA CYS A 270 27.33 32.43 1.81
C CYS A 270 28.46 31.60 1.12
N VAL A 271 28.50 30.33 1.33
CA VAL A 271 29.16 29.48 0.37
C VAL A 271 28.22 29.31 -0.82
N SER A 272 28.37 30.22 -1.77
CA SER A 272 27.97 30.02 -3.14
C SER A 272 28.61 28.72 -3.62
N SER A 273 27.90 27.59 -3.54
CA SER A 273 28.22 26.45 -4.34
C SER A 273 27.88 26.84 -5.77
N GLU A 274 28.94 27.33 -6.45
CA GLU A 274 28.98 27.44 -7.88
C GLU A 274 28.35 26.19 -8.49
N GLY A 275 27.36 26.49 -9.34
CA GLY A 275 26.81 25.49 -10.22
C GLY A 275 27.94 24.78 -10.96
N SER A 276 28.30 23.62 -10.50
CA SER A 276 28.98 22.69 -11.37
C SER A 276 27.97 22.36 -12.45
N ASP A 277 28.16 22.96 -13.60
CA ASP A 277 27.66 22.48 -14.86
C ASP A 277 27.97 21.00 -14.98
N VAL A 278 27.06 20.19 -14.52
CA VAL A 278 26.96 18.77 -14.89
C VAL A 278 26.34 18.71 -16.27
N ASN A 279 26.95 19.42 -17.22
CA ASN A 279 27.02 18.97 -18.59
C ASN A 279 28.02 17.81 -18.66
N GLY A 280 27.91 16.92 -17.72
CA GLY A 280 28.37 15.55 -17.88
C GLY A 280 27.47 14.94 -18.92
N SER A 281 27.89 15.00 -20.15
CA SER A 281 27.56 14.08 -21.23
C SER A 281 27.76 12.64 -20.73
N GLY A 282 26.90 12.24 -19.80
CA GLY A 282 26.71 10.88 -19.32
C GLY A 282 25.82 10.07 -20.27
N ASN A 283 25.78 10.43 -21.54
CA ASN A 283 25.58 9.48 -22.60
C ASN A 283 26.91 8.67 -22.67
N GLY A 284 27.09 7.77 -21.75
CA GLY A 284 27.91 6.58 -21.99
C GLY A 284 27.28 5.92 -23.21
N SER A 285 27.74 6.34 -24.37
CA SER A 285 27.45 5.72 -25.65
C SER A 285 27.79 4.25 -25.40
N LEU A 286 26.76 3.43 -25.22
CA LEU A 286 26.89 1.98 -25.23
C LEU A 286 27.52 1.65 -26.58
N GLY A 287 28.86 1.72 -26.61
CA GLY A 287 29.66 1.56 -27.83
C GLY A 287 29.67 0.08 -28.17
N PHE A 288 29.03 -0.24 -29.24
CA PHE A 288 29.18 -1.54 -29.89
C PHE A 288 29.49 -1.29 -31.36
N ASP A 289 30.29 -2.21 -31.94
CA ASP A 289 30.79 -2.03 -33.28
C ASP A 289 29.76 -2.53 -34.32
N LEU A 290 29.33 -1.61 -35.17
CA LEU A 290 28.46 -1.87 -36.34
C LEU A 290 29.26 -1.77 -37.65
N THR A 291 30.58 -1.60 -37.59
CA THR A 291 31.44 -1.37 -38.77
C THR A 291 31.31 -2.51 -39.79
N ALA A 292 31.32 -3.75 -39.33
CA ALA A 292 31.19 -4.92 -40.20
C ALA A 292 29.83 -4.94 -40.93
N LEU A 293 28.75 -4.57 -40.24
CA LEU A 293 27.39 -4.47 -40.79
C LEU A 293 27.33 -3.37 -41.86
N TYR A 294 27.75 -2.15 -41.51
CA TYR A 294 27.66 -1.00 -42.43
C TYR A 294 28.56 -1.19 -43.64
N ARG A 295 29.76 -1.76 -43.43
CA ARG A 295 30.68 -2.14 -44.48
C ARG A 295 30.03 -3.15 -45.42
N SER A 296 29.40 -4.18 -44.88
CA SER A 296 28.69 -5.22 -45.64
C SER A 296 27.55 -4.62 -46.44
N TYR A 297 26.72 -3.78 -45.82
CA TYR A 297 25.63 -3.11 -46.52
C TYR A 297 26.11 -2.21 -47.66
N HIS A 298 27.09 -1.37 -47.40
CA HIS A 298 27.62 -0.44 -48.39
C HIS A 298 28.29 -1.18 -49.58
N ILE A 299 28.91 -2.31 -49.33
CA ILE A 299 29.49 -3.15 -50.40
C ILE A 299 28.41 -3.83 -51.22
N HIS A 300 27.35 -4.38 -50.58
CA HIS A 300 26.24 -4.96 -51.32
C HIS A 300 25.46 -3.90 -52.13
N GLN A 301 25.37 -2.67 -51.60
CA GLN A 301 24.80 -1.55 -52.35
C GLN A 301 25.64 -1.24 -53.63
N THR A 302 26.94 -1.21 -53.47
CA THR A 302 27.84 -0.97 -54.64
C THR A 302 27.86 -2.14 -55.62
N LEU A 303 27.54 -3.33 -55.19
CA LEU A 303 27.36 -4.53 -56.03
C LEU A 303 25.98 -4.57 -56.72
N GLY A 304 25.05 -3.70 -56.37
CA GLY A 304 23.64 -3.71 -56.86
C GLY A 304 22.80 -4.81 -56.24
N LEU A 305 23.22 -5.37 -55.08
CA LEU A 305 22.56 -6.44 -54.37
C LEU A 305 21.89 -5.91 -53.07
N GLU A 306 21.53 -4.64 -53.05
CA GLU A 306 21.01 -3.96 -51.85
C GLU A 306 19.77 -4.66 -51.29
N ASP A 307 18.76 -4.89 -52.13
CA ASP A 307 17.47 -5.48 -51.68
C ASP A 307 17.64 -6.94 -51.22
N ALA A 308 18.53 -7.71 -51.86
CA ALA A 308 18.83 -9.05 -51.44
C ALA A 308 19.48 -9.06 -50.04
N PHE A 309 20.39 -8.13 -49.79
CA PHE A 309 21.07 -8.00 -48.49
C PHE A 309 20.10 -7.54 -47.38
N LYS A 310 19.24 -6.56 -47.67
CA LYS A 310 18.18 -6.11 -46.74
C LYS A 310 17.31 -7.29 -46.32
N LYS A 311 16.83 -8.06 -47.29
CA LYS A 311 16.03 -9.24 -47.00
C LYS A 311 16.83 -10.29 -46.19
N TYR A 312 18.07 -10.53 -46.54
CA TYR A 312 18.96 -11.45 -45.84
C TYR A 312 19.21 -11.01 -44.40
N TYR A 313 19.47 -9.72 -44.17
CA TYR A 313 19.57 -9.12 -42.83
C TYR A 313 18.32 -9.36 -42.01
N PHE A 314 17.15 -8.95 -42.52
CA PHE A 314 15.88 -9.07 -41.83
C PHE A 314 15.56 -10.52 -41.47
N GLU A 315 15.67 -11.46 -42.41
CA GLU A 315 15.38 -12.87 -42.15
C GLU A 315 16.33 -13.49 -41.12
N ASN A 316 17.60 -13.16 -41.14
CA ASN A 316 18.57 -13.63 -40.12
C ASN A 316 18.26 -13.03 -38.74
N ARG A 317 17.94 -11.74 -38.67
CA ARG A 317 17.55 -11.12 -37.40
C ARG A 317 16.24 -11.69 -36.85
N LYS A 318 15.27 -11.94 -37.72
CA LYS A 318 14.04 -12.65 -37.38
C LYS A 318 14.31 -14.08 -36.89
N LEU A 319 15.19 -14.79 -37.54
CA LEU A 319 15.60 -16.15 -37.12
C LEU A 319 16.27 -16.11 -35.74
N GLN A 320 17.21 -15.16 -35.52
CA GLN A 320 17.82 -14.97 -34.21
C GLN A 320 16.79 -14.67 -33.12
N LEU A 321 15.83 -13.79 -33.40
CA LEU A 321 14.73 -13.47 -32.50
C LEU A 321 13.95 -14.74 -32.11
N THR A 322 13.65 -15.60 -33.06
CA THR A 322 12.87 -16.82 -32.82
C THR A 322 13.67 -17.94 -32.15
N SER A 323 14.96 -18.06 -32.47
CA SER A 323 15.82 -19.12 -31.93
C SER A 323 16.38 -18.83 -30.54
N ASP A 324 16.77 -17.57 -30.29
CA ASP A 324 17.50 -17.18 -29.07
C ASP A 324 16.57 -16.87 -27.91
N PHE A 325 15.33 -16.51 -28.20
CA PHE A 325 14.36 -16.19 -27.16
C PHE A 325 13.55 -17.42 -26.73
N GLN A 326 14.25 -18.50 -26.43
CA GLN A 326 13.69 -19.69 -25.83
C GLN A 326 14.07 -19.71 -24.34
N VAL A 327 13.07 -20.01 -23.50
CA VAL A 327 13.34 -20.29 -22.10
C VAL A 327 14.11 -21.59 -22.00
N SER A 328 15.22 -21.59 -21.31
CA SER A 328 15.99 -22.79 -21.07
C SER A 328 15.15 -23.82 -20.32
N SER A 329 15.07 -25.03 -20.83
CA SER A 329 14.43 -26.15 -20.12
C SER A 329 15.28 -26.67 -18.96
N MET A 330 16.56 -26.30 -18.90
CA MET A 330 17.52 -26.77 -17.91
C MET A 330 17.58 -25.90 -16.65
N THR A 331 17.25 -24.62 -16.75
CA THR A 331 17.27 -23.68 -15.62
C THR A 331 15.88 -23.14 -15.34
N PRO A 332 15.50 -22.97 -14.07
CA PRO A 332 14.24 -22.34 -13.72
C PRO A 332 14.15 -20.93 -14.33
N PHE A 333 12.97 -20.55 -14.80
CA PHE A 333 12.77 -19.21 -15.38
C PHE A 333 13.14 -18.09 -14.41
N LEU A 334 12.93 -18.31 -13.13
CA LEU A 334 13.31 -17.37 -12.08
C LEU A 334 14.80 -17.01 -12.07
N GLU A 335 15.67 -17.94 -12.46
CA GLU A 335 17.11 -17.69 -12.56
C GLU A 335 17.53 -17.12 -13.93
N SER A 336 16.77 -17.45 -14.98
CA SER A 336 17.08 -17.09 -16.36
C SER A 336 16.35 -15.85 -16.89
N HIS A 337 15.31 -15.34 -16.17
CA HIS A 337 14.50 -14.23 -16.65
C HIS A 337 15.28 -12.96 -16.97
N GLN A 338 16.30 -12.64 -16.16
CA GLN A 338 17.14 -11.46 -16.37
C GLN A 338 17.90 -11.55 -17.70
N THR A 339 18.49 -12.72 -17.97
CA THR A 339 19.21 -12.94 -19.22
C THR A 339 18.28 -12.97 -20.43
N PHE A 340 17.08 -13.53 -20.26
CA PHE A 340 16.04 -13.57 -21.29
C PHE A 340 15.61 -12.15 -21.71
N PHE A 341 15.21 -11.32 -20.76
CA PHE A 341 14.78 -9.95 -21.05
C PHE A 341 15.94 -9.03 -21.47
N ALA A 342 17.14 -9.23 -20.92
CA ALA A 342 18.32 -8.49 -21.33
C ALA A 342 18.68 -8.78 -22.79
N GLN A 343 18.56 -10.03 -23.23
CA GLN A 343 18.79 -10.41 -24.62
C GLN A 343 17.85 -9.66 -25.57
N ILE A 344 16.55 -9.58 -25.19
CA ILE A 344 15.52 -8.87 -25.96
C ILE A 344 15.79 -7.37 -25.98
N ALA A 345 16.04 -6.78 -24.80
CA ALA A 345 16.35 -5.35 -24.71
C ALA A 345 17.55 -4.97 -25.57
N GLY A 346 18.63 -5.72 -25.47
CA GLY A 346 19.83 -5.47 -26.25
C GLY A 346 19.61 -5.67 -27.76
N PHE A 347 18.84 -6.65 -28.15
CA PHE A 347 18.46 -6.85 -29.54
C PHE A 347 17.77 -5.60 -30.12
N PHE A 348 16.76 -5.07 -29.45
CA PHE A 348 16.04 -3.90 -29.94
C PHE A 348 16.82 -2.60 -29.81
N ILE A 349 17.74 -2.48 -28.84
CA ILE A 349 18.69 -1.35 -28.79
C ILE A 349 19.60 -1.36 -30.01
N VAL A 350 20.06 -2.54 -30.46
CA VAL A 350 20.86 -2.68 -31.69
C VAL A 350 20.03 -2.32 -32.91
N GLU A 351 18.78 -2.84 -33.02
CA GLU A 351 17.91 -2.53 -34.16
C GLU A 351 17.55 -1.04 -34.23
N ASP A 352 17.28 -0.39 -33.10
CA ASP A 352 17.06 1.05 -33.07
C ASP A 352 18.27 1.84 -33.57
N ARG A 353 19.47 1.39 -33.15
CA ARG A 353 20.73 2.00 -33.64
C ARG A 353 20.90 1.82 -35.14
N VAL A 354 20.61 0.61 -35.64
CA VAL A 354 20.69 0.30 -37.09
C VAL A 354 19.65 1.10 -37.86
N LEU A 355 18.41 1.22 -37.33
CA LEU A 355 17.35 2.03 -37.94
C LEU A 355 17.78 3.49 -38.10
N ARG A 356 18.43 4.07 -37.06
CA ARG A 356 18.86 5.48 -37.07
C ARG A 356 20.10 5.76 -37.87
N THR A 357 21.01 4.81 -37.96
CA THR A 357 22.36 5.03 -38.55
C THR A 357 22.65 4.18 -39.78
N GLY A 358 21.83 3.16 -40.05
CA GLY A 358 22.07 2.16 -41.12
C GLY A 358 21.67 2.59 -42.55
N GLY A 359 21.29 3.86 -42.78
CA GLY A 359 21.05 4.41 -44.11
C GLY A 359 19.97 3.70 -44.93
N GLY A 360 18.94 3.17 -44.27
CA GLY A 360 17.84 2.46 -44.93
C GLY A 360 18.03 0.96 -45.10
N LEU A 361 18.94 0.36 -44.35
CA LEU A 361 19.11 -1.09 -44.27
C LEU A 361 17.86 -1.81 -43.75
N ILE A 362 17.20 -1.25 -42.75
CA ILE A 362 15.95 -1.72 -42.20
C ILE A 362 14.96 -0.54 -42.09
N ASN A 363 13.68 -0.79 -42.31
CA ASN A 363 12.65 0.23 -42.18
C ASN A 363 11.88 0.09 -40.84
N LYS A 364 11.13 1.14 -40.48
CA LYS A 364 10.39 1.17 -39.22
C LYS A 364 9.35 0.06 -39.12
N MET A 365 8.64 -0.25 -40.20
CA MET A 365 7.64 -1.31 -40.24
C MET A 365 8.23 -2.70 -40.03
N GLU A 366 9.44 -2.95 -40.55
CA GLU A 366 10.14 -4.19 -40.32
C GLU A 366 10.56 -4.36 -38.86
N VAL A 367 11.05 -3.29 -38.23
CA VAL A 367 11.40 -3.29 -36.80
C VAL A 367 10.14 -3.48 -35.95
N GLU A 368 9.04 -2.84 -36.29
CA GLU A 368 7.73 -3.04 -35.62
C GLU A 368 7.28 -4.49 -35.75
N THR A 369 7.44 -5.11 -36.93
CA THR A 369 7.12 -6.53 -37.11
C THR A 369 7.96 -7.44 -36.21
N LEU A 370 9.27 -7.16 -36.10
CA LEU A 370 10.14 -7.89 -35.16
C LEU A 370 9.70 -7.68 -33.71
N TRP A 371 9.28 -6.45 -33.37
CA TRP A 371 8.80 -6.13 -32.03
C TRP A 371 7.51 -6.90 -31.69
N ASP A 372 6.56 -6.95 -32.61
CA ASP A 372 5.29 -7.69 -32.40
C ASP A 372 5.55 -9.19 -32.17
N ILE A 373 6.50 -9.77 -32.93
CA ILE A 373 6.91 -11.17 -32.72
C ILE A 373 7.53 -11.34 -31.32
N ALA A 374 8.39 -10.43 -30.90
CA ALA A 374 9.04 -10.47 -29.60
C ALA A 374 8.01 -10.33 -28.45
N VAL A 375 7.09 -9.36 -28.56
CA VAL A 375 6.03 -9.12 -27.59
C VAL A 375 5.12 -10.35 -27.48
N SER A 376 4.68 -10.90 -28.60
CA SER A 376 3.86 -12.12 -28.61
C SER A 376 4.56 -13.29 -27.92
N LYS A 377 5.84 -13.46 -28.16
CA LYS A 377 6.66 -14.50 -27.52
C LYS A 377 6.83 -14.25 -26.03
N MET A 378 7.16 -13.01 -25.62
CA MET A 378 7.26 -12.65 -24.22
C MET A 378 5.95 -12.84 -23.47
N CYS A 379 4.82 -12.43 -24.06
CA CYS A 379 3.49 -12.64 -23.49
C CYS A 379 3.21 -14.12 -23.25
N SER A 380 3.46 -14.96 -24.25
CA SER A 380 3.27 -16.41 -24.15
C SER A 380 4.13 -17.04 -23.06
N VAL A 381 5.40 -16.64 -22.96
CA VAL A 381 6.32 -17.12 -21.92
C VAL A 381 5.84 -16.67 -20.53
N LEU A 382 5.43 -15.39 -20.39
CA LEU A 382 4.94 -14.87 -19.11
C LEU A 382 3.65 -15.56 -18.68
N GLU A 383 2.68 -15.75 -19.57
CA GLU A 383 1.42 -16.46 -19.26
C GLU A 383 1.69 -17.90 -18.79
N ASP A 384 2.56 -18.63 -19.47
CA ASP A 384 2.94 -20.00 -19.08
C ASP A 384 3.65 -20.02 -17.72
N GLN A 385 4.64 -19.15 -17.52
CA GLN A 385 5.42 -19.11 -16.29
C GLN A 385 4.61 -18.62 -15.10
N PHE A 386 3.80 -17.59 -15.26
CA PHE A 386 2.93 -17.10 -14.20
C PHE A 386 1.86 -18.11 -13.79
N SER A 387 1.36 -18.91 -14.74
CA SER A 387 0.43 -20.01 -14.43
C SER A 387 1.05 -21.07 -13.51
N ARG A 388 2.35 -21.28 -13.58
CA ARG A 388 3.10 -22.29 -12.81
C ARG A 388 3.65 -21.79 -11.48
N MET A 389 3.81 -20.48 -11.30
CA MET A 389 4.37 -19.90 -10.07
C MET A 389 3.43 -20.07 -8.88
N ARG A 390 4.02 -20.39 -7.73
CA ARG A 390 3.32 -20.68 -6.47
C ARG A 390 3.64 -19.72 -5.32
N THR A 391 4.50 -18.72 -5.53
CA THR A 391 4.88 -17.72 -4.54
C THR A 391 4.65 -16.33 -5.08
N ALA A 392 4.11 -15.43 -4.26
CA ALA A 392 3.85 -14.05 -4.62
C ALA A 392 5.13 -13.27 -4.95
N ASN A 393 6.19 -13.49 -4.19
CA ASN A 393 7.48 -12.81 -4.36
C ASN A 393 8.11 -13.07 -5.74
N HIS A 394 7.95 -14.28 -6.28
CA HIS A 394 8.46 -14.59 -7.62
C HIS A 394 7.71 -13.83 -8.72
N LEU A 395 6.40 -13.70 -8.58
CA LEU A 395 5.58 -12.91 -9.49
C LEU A 395 5.94 -11.42 -9.44
N LEU A 396 6.13 -10.88 -8.24
CA LEU A 396 6.52 -9.49 -8.03
C LEU A 396 7.90 -9.20 -8.64
N LEU A 397 8.88 -10.06 -8.38
CA LEU A 397 10.25 -9.92 -8.90
C LEU A 397 10.28 -9.87 -10.44
N ILE A 398 9.52 -10.74 -11.10
CA ILE A 398 9.46 -10.74 -12.56
C ILE A 398 8.72 -9.51 -13.07
N LYS A 399 7.63 -9.11 -12.43
CA LYS A 399 6.88 -7.90 -12.77
C LYS A 399 7.76 -6.66 -12.66
N ASP A 400 8.54 -6.51 -11.59
CA ASP A 400 9.46 -5.39 -11.40
C ASP A 400 10.52 -5.35 -12.49
N TYR A 401 11.02 -6.52 -12.89
CA TYR A 401 11.97 -6.60 -13.97
C TYR A 401 11.36 -6.25 -15.33
N VAL A 402 10.14 -6.70 -15.62
CA VAL A 402 9.38 -6.30 -16.83
C VAL A 402 9.10 -4.79 -16.82
N SER A 403 8.85 -4.21 -15.67
CA SER A 403 8.69 -2.77 -15.52
C SER A 403 9.97 -2.00 -15.87
N LEU A 404 11.13 -2.47 -15.39
CA LEU A 404 12.45 -1.91 -15.75
C LEU A 404 12.74 -2.07 -17.23
N LEU A 405 12.41 -3.22 -17.81
CA LEU A 405 12.46 -3.43 -19.25
C LEU A 405 11.62 -2.40 -20.01
N GLY A 406 10.39 -2.14 -19.53
CA GLY A 406 9.51 -1.13 -20.10
C GLY A 406 10.08 0.27 -20.05
N VAL A 407 10.65 0.68 -18.92
CA VAL A 407 11.35 1.98 -18.79
C VAL A 407 12.52 2.08 -19.75
N THR A 408 13.29 0.99 -19.87
CA THR A 408 14.45 0.94 -20.78
C THR A 408 14.01 1.08 -22.23
N LEU A 409 13.04 0.30 -22.69
CA LEU A 409 12.64 0.22 -24.08
C LEU A 409 11.80 1.42 -24.55
N ARG A 410 11.05 2.07 -23.67
CA ARG A 410 10.33 3.33 -23.98
C ARG A 410 11.28 4.45 -24.45
N ARG A 411 12.52 4.46 -23.98
CA ARG A 411 13.55 5.41 -24.43
C ARG A 411 13.88 5.25 -25.91
N TYR A 412 13.62 4.07 -26.46
CA TYR A 412 13.85 3.70 -27.85
C TYR A 412 12.53 3.66 -28.66
N GLY A 413 11.40 4.01 -28.05
CA GLY A 413 10.09 4.10 -28.72
C GLY A 413 9.29 2.80 -28.73
N TYR A 414 9.71 1.76 -27.99
CA TYR A 414 8.98 0.50 -27.91
C TYR A 414 8.00 0.50 -26.74
N SER A 415 6.74 0.11 -26.99
CA SER A 415 5.73 -0.07 -25.95
C SER A 415 5.71 -1.51 -25.42
N VAL A 416 5.64 -1.64 -24.10
CA VAL A 416 5.50 -2.92 -23.41
C VAL A 416 4.10 -3.10 -22.80
N ASP A 417 3.10 -2.37 -23.25
CA ASP A 417 1.75 -2.35 -22.66
C ASP A 417 1.11 -3.72 -22.72
N ALA A 418 1.31 -4.49 -23.79
CA ALA A 418 0.82 -5.86 -23.87
C ALA A 418 1.40 -6.80 -22.81
N LEU A 419 2.66 -6.59 -22.39
CA LEU A 419 3.27 -7.35 -21.30
C LEU A 419 2.66 -6.97 -19.95
N LEU A 420 2.38 -5.67 -19.74
CA LEU A 420 1.69 -5.20 -18.55
C LEU A 420 0.26 -5.73 -18.47
N ASP A 421 -0.43 -5.89 -19.59
CA ASP A 421 -1.76 -6.49 -19.63
C ASP A 421 -1.75 -7.97 -19.22
N VAL A 422 -0.73 -8.73 -19.63
CA VAL A 422 -0.55 -10.10 -19.16
C VAL A 422 -0.33 -10.13 -17.64
N LEU A 423 0.49 -9.22 -17.11
CA LEU A 423 0.71 -9.10 -15.67
C LEU A 423 -0.60 -8.77 -14.94
N ASN A 424 -1.39 -7.85 -15.47
CA ASN A 424 -2.68 -7.46 -14.91
C ASN A 424 -3.71 -8.60 -14.90
N LYS A 425 -3.70 -9.49 -15.89
CA LYS A 425 -4.54 -10.71 -15.89
C LYS A 425 -4.25 -11.63 -14.70
N HIS A 426 -2.99 -11.65 -14.24
CA HIS A 426 -2.56 -12.50 -13.12
C HIS A 426 -2.60 -11.81 -11.75
N ARG A 427 -3.17 -10.59 -11.66
CA ARG A 427 -3.28 -9.82 -10.43
C ARG A 427 -4.03 -10.57 -9.31
N ASP A 428 -5.13 -11.23 -9.68
CA ASP A 428 -5.93 -11.97 -8.69
C ASP A 428 -5.15 -13.17 -8.15
N LYS A 429 -4.45 -13.90 -9.02
CA LYS A 429 -3.56 -14.98 -8.61
C LYS A 429 -2.45 -14.50 -7.69
N TYR A 430 -1.85 -13.35 -8.01
CA TYR A 430 -0.81 -12.75 -7.16
C TYR A 430 -1.34 -12.50 -5.75
N HIS A 431 -2.49 -11.85 -5.65
CA HIS A 431 -3.09 -11.52 -4.34
C HIS A 431 -3.53 -12.78 -3.58
N GLU A 432 -4.03 -13.82 -4.25
CA GLU A 432 -4.34 -15.09 -3.60
C GLU A 432 -3.10 -15.78 -3.01
N LEU A 433 -1.99 -15.76 -3.73
CA LEU A 433 -0.71 -16.26 -3.23
C LEU A 433 -0.21 -15.43 -2.06
N LEU A 434 -0.28 -14.11 -2.17
CA LEU A 434 0.12 -13.18 -1.11
C LEU A 434 -0.73 -13.38 0.16
N LEU A 435 -2.06 -13.55 0.01
CA LEU A 435 -2.95 -13.91 1.12
C LEU A 435 -2.58 -15.25 1.76
N SER A 436 -2.22 -16.24 0.94
CA SER A 436 -1.78 -17.55 1.47
C SER A 436 -0.49 -17.45 2.27
N ASP A 437 0.45 -16.63 1.83
CA ASP A 437 1.72 -16.43 2.53
C ASP A 437 1.50 -15.63 3.83
N CYS A 438 0.68 -14.58 3.79
CA CYS A 438 0.28 -13.83 4.99
C CYS A 438 -0.47 -14.71 6.00
N ARG A 439 -1.30 -15.64 5.54
CA ARG A 439 -2.01 -16.59 6.42
C ARG A 439 -1.03 -17.45 7.22
N LYS A 440 0.06 -17.90 6.60
CA LYS A 440 1.10 -18.67 7.30
C LYS A 440 1.83 -17.80 8.31
N GLN A 441 2.28 -16.61 7.89
CA GLN A 441 3.01 -15.69 8.75
C GLN A 441 2.18 -15.23 9.96
N ILE A 442 0.89 -14.90 9.74
CA ILE A 442 -0.02 -14.54 10.84
C ILE A 442 -0.24 -15.73 11.78
N ALA A 443 -0.43 -16.94 11.25
CA ALA A 443 -0.59 -18.13 12.08
C ALA A 443 0.67 -18.42 12.92
N GLU A 444 1.85 -18.23 12.37
CA GLU A 444 3.13 -18.37 13.08
C GLU A 444 3.30 -17.30 14.16
N ALA A 445 2.98 -16.03 13.85
CA ALA A 445 3.05 -14.92 14.80
C ALA A 445 2.09 -15.14 15.98
N LEU A 446 0.85 -15.57 15.70
CA LEU A 446 -0.15 -15.86 16.71
C LEU A 446 0.21 -17.09 17.56
N ALA A 447 0.81 -18.12 16.97
CA ALA A 447 1.25 -19.30 17.70
C ALA A 447 2.45 -19.03 18.62
N ALA A 448 3.24 -18.03 18.33
CA ALA A 448 4.38 -17.58 19.13
C ALA A 448 3.99 -16.63 20.28
N ASP A 449 2.74 -16.18 20.36
CA ASP A 449 2.28 -15.23 21.38
C ASP A 449 2.30 -15.85 22.78
N LYS A 450 2.93 -15.14 23.71
CA LYS A 450 2.99 -15.49 25.13
C LYS A 450 1.84 -14.88 25.93
N PHE A 451 1.01 -14.05 25.33
CA PHE A 451 -0.08 -13.30 25.96
C PHE A 451 0.41 -12.41 27.11
N GLU A 452 1.62 -11.87 26.97
CA GLU A 452 2.22 -10.94 27.92
C GLU A 452 2.26 -9.54 27.31
N GLN A 453 2.14 -8.52 28.16
CA GLN A 453 2.33 -7.13 27.74
C GLN A 453 3.75 -6.90 27.20
N MET A 454 3.84 -6.18 26.10
CA MET A 454 5.11 -5.90 25.44
C MET A 454 5.90 -4.84 26.21
N TRP A 455 7.15 -5.17 26.54
CA TRP A 455 8.10 -4.25 27.18
C TRP A 455 8.94 -3.56 26.11
N MET A 456 9.08 -2.25 26.23
CA MET A 456 9.92 -1.41 25.36
C MET A 456 10.90 -0.63 26.23
N ASN A 457 12.17 -0.96 26.09
CA ASN A 457 13.22 -0.37 26.92
C ASN A 457 13.74 0.96 26.37
N LYS A 458 13.59 1.19 25.05
CA LYS A 458 14.16 2.34 24.34
C LYS A 458 13.14 2.99 23.42
N GLU A 459 13.31 4.26 23.19
CA GLU A 459 12.46 5.08 22.34
C GLU A 459 12.37 4.55 20.90
N TYR A 460 13.46 4.01 20.34
CA TYR A 460 13.43 3.46 19.00
C TYR A 460 12.50 2.22 18.88
N GLU A 461 12.40 1.40 19.93
CA GLU A 461 11.49 0.25 19.98
C GLU A 461 10.03 0.73 19.97
N TYR A 462 9.74 1.79 20.70
CA TYR A 462 8.43 2.44 20.70
C TYR A 462 8.11 3.03 19.31
N SER A 463 9.06 3.72 18.69
CA SER A 463 8.91 4.24 17.35
C SER A 463 8.59 3.14 16.33
N MET A 464 9.33 2.02 16.37
CA MET A 464 9.18 0.92 15.43
C MET A 464 7.90 0.11 15.65
N ASN A 465 7.44 -0.06 16.88
CA ASN A 465 6.32 -0.95 17.21
C ASN A 465 4.99 -0.20 17.40
N VAL A 466 5.02 1.09 17.72
CA VAL A 466 3.83 1.90 18.04
C VAL A 466 3.62 3.03 17.05
N LEU A 467 4.59 3.95 16.93
CA LEU A 467 4.43 5.14 16.08
C LEU A 467 4.34 4.79 14.60
N SER A 468 5.09 3.77 14.16
CA SER A 468 5.08 3.31 12.76
C SER A 468 3.71 2.83 12.27
N PHE A 469 2.83 2.45 13.20
CA PHE A 469 1.48 1.96 12.92
C PHE A 469 0.38 2.87 13.46
N GLN A 470 0.73 4.03 14.04
CA GLN A 470 -0.20 5.00 14.65
C GLN A 470 -1.15 4.35 15.69
N ILE A 471 -0.63 3.39 16.45
CA ILE A 471 -1.38 2.68 17.49
C ILE A 471 -1.14 3.23 18.90
N GLN A 472 -0.55 4.43 19.03
CA GLN A 472 -0.37 5.11 20.31
C GLN A 472 -1.70 5.35 21.02
N THR A 473 -1.70 5.19 22.32
CA THR A 473 -2.84 5.47 23.19
C THR A 473 -2.87 6.91 23.69
N SER A 474 -1.74 7.60 23.62
CA SER A 474 -1.54 9.00 24.03
C SER A 474 -0.68 9.74 23.02
N ASP A 475 -0.87 11.05 22.90
CA ASP A 475 -0.05 11.92 22.05
C ASP A 475 1.31 12.24 22.67
N ILE A 476 1.50 11.90 23.95
CA ILE A 476 2.74 12.12 24.69
C ILE A 476 3.61 10.86 24.61
N VAL A 477 4.89 11.04 24.27
CA VAL A 477 5.85 9.93 24.30
C VAL A 477 6.03 9.45 25.74
N PRO A 478 5.82 8.18 26.05
CA PRO A 478 5.91 7.67 27.42
C PRO A 478 7.36 7.65 27.93
N ALA A 479 7.52 7.61 29.26
CA ALA A 479 8.81 7.35 29.87
C ALA A 479 9.22 5.87 29.67
N PHE A 480 10.51 5.61 29.51
CA PHE A 480 11.06 4.27 29.32
C PHE A 480 11.70 3.73 30.62
N PRO A 481 11.57 2.43 30.92
CA PRO A 481 10.91 1.38 30.16
C PRO A 481 9.39 1.54 30.12
N TYR A 482 8.78 1.35 28.92
CA TYR A 482 7.34 1.44 28.71
C TYR A 482 6.73 0.05 28.54
N ILE A 483 5.61 -0.15 29.22
CA ILE A 483 4.82 -1.39 29.12
C ILE A 483 3.59 -1.09 28.27
N ALA A 484 3.53 -1.70 27.11
CA ALA A 484 2.40 -1.51 26.22
C ALA A 484 1.16 -2.29 26.70
N PRO A 485 -0.06 -1.78 26.49
CA PRO A 485 -1.29 -2.50 26.85
C PRO A 485 -1.63 -3.63 25.87
N PHE A 486 -0.66 -4.16 25.13
CA PHE A 486 -0.82 -5.19 24.12
C PHE A 486 0.42 -6.10 24.03
N SER A 487 0.26 -7.27 23.43
CA SER A 487 1.35 -8.24 23.23
C SER A 487 2.16 -7.94 21.96
N SER A 488 3.31 -8.60 21.82
CA SER A 488 4.19 -8.50 20.65
C SER A 488 3.50 -8.90 19.33
N THR A 489 2.45 -9.70 19.39
CA THR A 489 1.68 -10.15 18.23
C THR A 489 1.04 -8.98 17.47
N VAL A 490 0.65 -7.90 18.17
CA VAL A 490 0.03 -6.74 17.52
C VAL A 490 0.99 -6.08 16.51
N PRO A 491 2.18 -5.61 16.90
CA PRO A 491 3.11 -5.04 15.93
C PRO A 491 3.60 -6.07 14.90
N ASP A 492 3.69 -7.36 15.23
CA ASP A 492 4.05 -8.40 14.27
C ASP A 492 3.00 -8.56 13.18
N CYS A 493 1.73 -8.67 13.54
CA CYS A 493 0.63 -8.69 12.58
C CYS A 493 0.55 -7.38 11.79
N CYS A 494 0.78 -6.22 12.44
CA CYS A 494 0.80 -4.94 11.75
C CYS A 494 1.91 -4.86 10.68
N ARG A 495 3.09 -5.43 10.94
CA ARG A 495 4.18 -5.54 9.96
C ARG A 495 3.78 -6.40 8.77
N ILE A 496 3.14 -7.55 9.02
CA ILE A 496 2.67 -8.44 7.96
C ILE A 496 1.63 -7.74 7.09
N VAL A 497 0.62 -7.09 7.68
CA VAL A 497 -0.42 -6.36 6.94
C VAL A 497 0.17 -5.18 6.17
N ARG A 498 1.12 -4.45 6.75
CA ARG A 498 1.81 -3.36 6.08
C ARG A 498 2.61 -3.86 4.87
N SER A 499 3.39 -4.92 5.04
CA SER A 499 4.12 -5.56 3.93
C SER A 499 3.16 -6.00 2.82
N PHE A 500 2.02 -6.61 3.19
CA PHE A 500 0.99 -6.97 2.23
C PHE A 500 0.49 -5.76 1.41
N ILE A 501 0.24 -4.62 2.08
CA ILE A 501 -0.21 -3.40 1.39
C ILE A 501 0.90 -2.89 0.46
N GLU A 502 2.14 -2.81 0.93
CA GLU A 502 3.29 -2.34 0.15
C GLU A 502 3.53 -3.24 -1.07
N ASP A 503 3.49 -4.55 -0.91
CA ASP A 503 3.65 -5.53 -1.99
C ASP A 503 2.48 -5.48 -2.99
N SER A 504 1.25 -5.36 -2.48
CA SER A 504 0.05 -5.24 -3.29
C SER A 504 0.08 -3.96 -4.15
N VAL A 505 0.42 -2.82 -3.54
CA VAL A 505 0.56 -1.54 -4.25
C VAL A 505 1.74 -1.59 -5.22
N SER A 506 2.88 -2.17 -4.84
CA SER A 506 4.03 -2.34 -5.73
C SER A 506 3.67 -3.17 -6.95
N PHE A 507 2.90 -4.24 -6.78
CA PHE A 507 2.42 -5.03 -7.90
C PHE A 507 1.49 -4.24 -8.82
N MET A 508 0.63 -3.39 -8.28
CA MET A 508 -0.38 -2.65 -9.05
C MET A 508 0.14 -1.32 -9.65
N SER A 509 1.20 -0.73 -9.10
CA SER A 509 1.65 0.64 -9.38
C SER A 509 2.05 0.95 -10.83
N ASN A 510 2.31 -0.06 -11.65
CA ASN A 510 2.75 0.11 -13.04
C ASN A 510 1.60 0.00 -14.08
N GLY A 511 0.36 -0.16 -13.63
CA GLY A 511 -0.80 -0.37 -14.51
C GLY A 511 -1.46 0.91 -15.05
N GLY A 512 -1.06 2.09 -14.61
CA GLY A 512 -1.58 3.38 -15.12
C GLY A 512 -3.07 3.65 -14.92
N GLN A 513 -3.78 2.83 -14.16
CA GLN A 513 -5.22 2.92 -13.94
C GLN A 513 -5.53 3.45 -12.55
N LEU A 514 -6.48 4.36 -12.46
CA LEU A 514 -7.00 4.94 -11.22
C LEU A 514 -7.69 3.91 -10.29
N ASP A 515 -8.07 2.75 -10.83
CA ASP A 515 -8.90 1.74 -10.13
C ASP A 515 -8.09 0.74 -9.29
N PHE A 516 -6.77 0.86 -9.24
CA PHE A 516 -5.97 -0.15 -8.52
C PHE A 516 -6.17 -0.11 -7.00
N TYR A 517 -6.53 1.04 -6.43
CA TYR A 517 -6.86 1.15 -5.01
C TYR A 517 -8.02 0.23 -4.62
N ASP A 518 -9.06 0.14 -5.44
CA ASP A 518 -10.21 -0.70 -5.15
C ASP A 518 -9.82 -2.18 -5.11
N VAL A 519 -8.87 -2.59 -5.95
CA VAL A 519 -8.30 -3.94 -5.90
C VAL A 519 -7.49 -4.16 -4.63
N VAL A 520 -6.59 -3.25 -4.29
CA VAL A 520 -5.80 -3.33 -3.05
C VAL A 520 -6.72 -3.36 -1.83
N LYS A 521 -7.73 -2.48 -1.79
CA LYS A 521 -8.73 -2.44 -0.73
C LYS A 521 -9.50 -3.75 -0.62
N LYS A 522 -9.98 -4.29 -1.73
CA LYS A 522 -10.70 -5.57 -1.76
C LYS A 522 -9.88 -6.69 -1.11
N TYR A 523 -8.61 -6.81 -1.47
CA TYR A 523 -7.76 -7.85 -0.93
C TYR A 523 -7.26 -7.55 0.49
N LEU A 524 -7.13 -6.28 0.87
CA LEU A 524 -6.89 -5.88 2.25
C LEU A 524 -8.11 -6.22 3.13
N ASP A 525 -9.33 -5.92 2.69
CA ASP A 525 -10.54 -6.33 3.39
C ASP A 525 -10.60 -7.85 3.59
N ARG A 526 -10.24 -8.62 2.56
CA ARG A 526 -10.15 -10.10 2.65
C ARG A 526 -9.05 -10.56 3.60
N LEU A 527 -7.87 -9.92 3.59
CA LEU A 527 -6.81 -10.23 4.54
C LEU A 527 -7.27 -10.02 5.98
N LEU A 528 -7.95 -8.91 6.23
CA LEU A 528 -8.43 -8.59 7.57
C LEU A 528 -9.57 -9.51 8.02
N THR A 529 -10.54 -9.79 7.14
CA THR A 529 -11.76 -10.54 7.49
C THR A 529 -11.60 -12.06 7.37
N GLU A 530 -10.91 -12.57 6.35
CA GLU A 530 -10.81 -14.01 6.08
C GLU A 530 -9.51 -14.63 6.62
N VAL A 531 -8.49 -13.81 6.90
CA VAL A 531 -7.20 -14.34 7.37
C VAL A 531 -6.96 -13.94 8.82
N LEU A 532 -6.98 -12.63 9.13
CA LEU A 532 -6.64 -12.14 10.47
C LEU A 532 -7.78 -12.41 11.46
N ASP A 533 -9.02 -12.03 11.10
CA ASP A 533 -10.20 -12.24 11.98
C ASP A 533 -10.42 -13.73 12.27
N ASP A 534 -10.37 -14.59 11.25
CA ASP A 534 -10.51 -16.03 11.41
C ASP A 534 -9.36 -16.65 12.23
N ALA A 535 -8.13 -16.17 12.05
CA ALA A 535 -6.98 -16.66 12.81
C ALA A 535 -7.04 -16.24 14.28
N LEU A 536 -7.43 -14.99 14.56
CA LEU A 536 -7.66 -14.48 15.91
C LEU A 536 -8.81 -15.23 16.59
N GLN A 537 -9.90 -15.46 15.89
CA GLN A 537 -11.03 -16.24 16.42
C GLN A 537 -10.64 -17.68 16.80
N LYS A 538 -9.80 -18.33 15.98
CA LYS A 538 -9.27 -19.66 16.31
C LYS A 538 -8.35 -19.64 17.54
N LEU A 539 -7.49 -18.61 17.63
CA LEU A 539 -6.62 -18.42 18.79
C LEU A 539 -7.43 -18.28 20.08
N ILE A 540 -8.47 -17.45 20.06
CA ILE A 540 -9.37 -17.22 21.19
C ILE A 540 -10.05 -18.53 21.61
N GLY A 541 -10.53 -19.34 20.65
CA GLY A 541 -11.22 -20.60 20.93
C GLY A 541 -10.35 -21.73 21.45
N SER A 542 -9.03 -21.70 21.21
CA SER A 542 -8.15 -22.86 21.47
C SER A 542 -7.06 -22.65 22.51
N SER A 543 -6.58 -21.45 22.71
CA SER A 543 -5.32 -21.22 23.43
C SER A 543 -5.46 -20.44 24.73
N ILE A 544 -6.61 -19.81 25.00
CA ILE A 544 -6.82 -18.92 26.13
C ILE A 544 -7.50 -19.68 27.27
N SER A 545 -6.80 -19.78 28.40
CA SER A 545 -7.33 -20.43 29.63
C SER A 545 -7.34 -19.50 30.85
N GLY A 546 -6.57 -18.41 30.81
CA GLY A 546 -6.35 -17.49 31.92
C GLY A 546 -7.03 -16.13 31.73
N VAL A 547 -7.50 -15.51 32.81
CA VAL A 547 -8.11 -14.17 32.77
C VAL A 547 -7.13 -13.13 32.26
N ASN A 548 -5.87 -13.15 32.71
CA ASN A 548 -4.85 -12.21 32.24
C ASN A 548 -4.58 -12.34 30.74
N GLN A 549 -4.52 -13.55 30.24
CA GLN A 549 -4.37 -13.79 28.79
C GLN A 549 -5.55 -13.22 28.02
N ALA A 550 -6.78 -13.47 28.49
CA ALA A 550 -7.99 -12.95 27.86
C ALA A 550 -8.03 -11.41 27.89
N MET A 551 -7.56 -10.77 28.98
CA MET A 551 -7.45 -9.31 29.05
C MET A 551 -6.49 -8.74 27.99
N VAL A 552 -5.30 -9.34 27.85
CA VAL A 552 -4.32 -8.91 26.83
C VAL A 552 -4.89 -9.10 25.44
N VAL A 553 -5.57 -10.21 25.16
CA VAL A 553 -6.20 -10.45 23.85
C VAL A 553 -7.33 -9.46 23.57
N ALA A 554 -8.17 -9.16 24.55
CA ALA A 554 -9.22 -8.15 24.40
C ALA A 554 -8.63 -6.73 24.17
N ALA A 555 -7.54 -6.40 24.83
CA ALA A 555 -6.80 -5.16 24.59
C ALA A 555 -6.19 -5.13 23.19
N ASN A 556 -5.58 -6.23 22.73
CA ASN A 556 -5.08 -6.35 21.37
C ASN A 556 -6.14 -6.03 20.30
N MET A 557 -7.41 -6.46 20.53
CA MET A 557 -8.50 -6.17 19.57
C MET A 557 -8.75 -4.67 19.42
N THR A 558 -8.71 -3.91 20.50
CA THR A 558 -8.88 -2.44 20.44
C THR A 558 -7.71 -1.76 19.73
N ILE A 559 -6.50 -2.28 19.89
CA ILE A 559 -5.34 -1.75 19.20
C ILE A 559 -5.38 -2.12 17.71
N PHE A 560 -5.82 -3.31 17.36
CA PHE A 560 -6.07 -3.68 15.96
C PHE A 560 -7.14 -2.80 15.29
N GLU A 561 -8.14 -2.34 16.03
CA GLU A 561 -9.13 -1.38 15.50
C GLU A 561 -8.46 -0.09 15.02
N ARG A 562 -7.54 0.45 15.81
CA ARG A 562 -6.74 1.63 15.42
C ARG A 562 -5.80 1.32 14.27
N ALA A 563 -5.16 0.15 14.30
CA ALA A 563 -4.29 -0.30 13.24
C ALA A 563 -5.02 -0.45 11.89
N CYS A 564 -6.26 -0.93 11.89
CA CYS A 564 -7.08 -1.00 10.68
C CYS A 564 -7.29 0.37 10.04
N ASP A 565 -7.55 1.41 10.84
CA ASP A 565 -7.64 2.79 10.33
C ASP A 565 -6.32 3.26 9.68
N PHE A 566 -5.20 2.88 10.26
CA PHE A 566 -3.89 3.14 9.67
C PHE A 566 -3.71 2.39 8.35
N PHE A 567 -4.08 1.12 8.27
CA PHE A 567 -3.90 0.30 7.07
C PHE A 567 -4.64 0.88 5.87
N PHE A 568 -5.90 1.28 6.03
CA PHE A 568 -6.67 1.90 4.95
C PHE A 568 -6.09 3.25 4.52
N ARG A 569 -5.64 4.07 5.49
CA ARG A 569 -4.98 5.35 5.19
C ARG A 569 -3.63 5.13 4.50
N HIS A 570 -2.87 4.13 4.93
CA HIS A 570 -1.59 3.77 4.34
C HIS A 570 -1.75 3.27 2.90
N ALA A 571 -2.70 2.38 2.66
CA ALA A 571 -3.04 1.90 1.32
C ALA A 571 -3.45 3.05 0.38
N ALA A 572 -4.28 3.97 0.85
CA ALA A 572 -4.69 5.14 0.08
C ALA A 572 -3.50 6.09 -0.21
N LYS A 573 -2.65 6.35 0.79
CA LYS A 573 -1.46 7.18 0.63
C LYS A 573 -0.50 6.61 -0.41
N LEU A 574 -0.24 5.33 -0.36
CA LEU A 574 0.61 4.64 -1.33
C LEU A 574 -0.02 4.60 -2.73
N SER A 575 -1.34 4.53 -2.80
CA SER A 575 -2.10 4.54 -4.05
C SER A 575 -2.31 5.95 -4.62
N GLY A 576 -1.86 6.99 -3.92
CA GLY A 576 -2.01 8.39 -4.37
C GLY A 576 -3.44 8.94 -4.28
N ILE A 577 -4.32 8.27 -3.51
CA ILE A 577 -5.71 8.70 -3.35
C ILE A 577 -5.84 9.69 -2.20
N PRO A 578 -6.62 10.78 -2.38
CA PRO A 578 -6.87 11.73 -1.31
C PRO A 578 -7.60 11.07 -0.14
N LEU A 579 -7.12 11.28 1.09
CA LEU A 579 -7.64 10.68 2.32
C LEU A 579 -9.14 10.94 2.53
N ARG A 580 -9.68 12.04 2.01
CA ARG A 580 -11.12 12.37 2.03
C ARG A 580 -12.02 11.32 1.37
N MET A 581 -11.52 10.65 0.34
CA MET A 581 -12.28 9.59 -0.32
C MET A 581 -12.37 8.34 0.54
N VAL A 582 -11.31 8.05 1.28
CA VAL A 582 -11.25 6.93 2.21
C VAL A 582 -12.21 7.13 3.38
N GLU A 583 -12.27 8.34 3.93
CA GLU A 583 -13.16 8.67 5.07
C GLU A 583 -14.65 8.56 4.72
N ARG A 584 -15.03 8.87 3.48
CA ARG A 584 -16.42 8.67 2.99
C ARG A 584 -16.80 7.22 2.80
N SER A 585 -15.83 6.37 2.52
CA SER A 585 -15.98 4.93 2.25
C SER A 585 -15.48 4.10 3.42
N ARG A 586 -15.49 4.62 4.66
CA ARG A 586 -14.95 3.91 5.83
C ARG A 586 -15.66 2.56 6.00
N PRO A 587 -14.95 1.44 5.82
CA PRO A 587 -15.55 0.14 6.07
C PRO A 587 -15.89 0.03 7.58
N LYS A 588 -16.90 -0.77 7.88
CA LYS A 588 -17.13 -1.21 9.27
C LYS A 588 -15.85 -1.93 9.73
N PHE A 589 -15.55 -1.83 11.03
CA PHE A 589 -14.42 -2.52 11.62
C PHE A 589 -14.38 -3.99 11.17
N PRO A 590 -13.32 -4.45 10.50
CA PRO A 590 -13.33 -5.77 9.86
C PRO A 590 -13.18 -6.94 10.83
N LEU A 591 -12.63 -6.72 12.05
CA LEU A 591 -12.33 -7.76 13.04
C LEU A 591 -13.44 -7.87 14.12
N THR A 592 -14.72 -7.68 13.73
CA THR A 592 -15.84 -7.67 14.70
C THR A 592 -16.03 -9.02 15.38
N LYS A 593 -15.88 -10.12 14.65
CA LYS A 593 -16.09 -11.47 15.22
C LYS A 593 -15.03 -11.82 16.27
N ALA A 594 -13.76 -11.54 15.96
CA ALA A 594 -12.66 -11.80 16.89
C ALA A 594 -12.77 -10.90 18.14
N ARG A 595 -13.16 -9.61 17.94
CA ARG A 595 -13.40 -8.70 19.06
C ARG A 595 -14.51 -9.20 19.98
N ASP A 596 -15.67 -9.49 19.40
CA ASP A 596 -16.84 -9.93 20.17
C ASP A 596 -16.51 -11.28 20.86
N ALA A 597 -15.83 -12.21 20.20
CA ALA A 597 -15.35 -13.45 20.79
C ALA A 597 -14.34 -13.24 21.93
N ALA A 598 -13.44 -12.27 21.81
CA ALA A 598 -12.48 -11.94 22.86
C ALA A 598 -13.16 -11.36 24.11
N GLU A 599 -14.11 -10.45 23.93
CA GLU A 599 -14.89 -9.87 25.01
C GLU A 599 -15.79 -10.93 25.69
N GLU A 600 -16.44 -11.77 24.92
CA GLU A 600 -17.26 -12.87 25.42
C GLU A 600 -16.42 -13.91 26.20
N MET A 601 -15.24 -14.27 25.67
CA MET A 601 -14.31 -15.16 26.35
C MET A 601 -13.86 -14.56 27.69
N LEU A 602 -13.46 -13.29 27.71
CA LEU A 602 -13.07 -12.59 28.94
C LEU A 602 -14.23 -12.56 29.95
N SER A 603 -15.43 -12.17 29.49
CA SER A 603 -16.63 -12.16 30.33
C SER A 603 -16.94 -13.54 30.89
N SER A 604 -16.85 -14.59 30.06
CA SER A 604 -17.08 -15.98 30.46
C SER A 604 -16.08 -16.47 31.51
N LEU A 605 -14.78 -16.18 31.30
CA LEU A 605 -13.73 -16.56 32.28
C LEU A 605 -13.90 -15.84 33.62
N LEU A 606 -14.29 -14.56 33.59
CA LEU A 606 -14.54 -13.79 34.79
C LEU A 606 -15.79 -14.29 35.53
N LYS A 607 -16.89 -14.54 34.81
CA LYS A 607 -18.10 -15.13 35.36
C LYS A 607 -17.79 -16.47 36.05
N LYS A 608 -17.02 -17.32 35.38
CA LYS A 608 -16.58 -18.60 35.96
C LYS A 608 -15.73 -18.43 37.20
N LYS A 609 -14.88 -17.39 37.25
CA LYS A 609 -14.11 -17.08 38.47
C LYS A 609 -15.00 -16.56 39.60
N VAL A 610 -15.94 -15.66 39.29
CA VAL A 610 -16.94 -15.14 40.21
C VAL A 610 -17.85 -16.25 40.73
N ASP A 611 -18.26 -17.19 39.88
CA ASP A 611 -19.05 -18.36 40.29
C ASP A 611 -18.34 -19.18 41.38
N GLY A 612 -16.99 -19.30 41.27
CA GLY A 612 -16.18 -19.95 42.31
C GLY A 612 -16.29 -19.27 43.68
N PHE A 613 -16.37 -17.96 43.75
CA PHE A 613 -16.61 -17.21 44.99
C PHE A 613 -18.08 -17.23 45.39
N MET A 614 -18.99 -17.17 44.40
CA MET A 614 -20.43 -17.25 44.67
C MET A 614 -20.86 -18.59 45.25
N THR A 615 -20.09 -19.66 45.11
CA THR A 615 -20.39 -20.92 45.86
C THR A 615 -20.42 -20.74 47.37
N LEU A 616 -19.74 -19.73 47.90
CA LEU A 616 -19.76 -19.39 49.32
C LEU A 616 -21.16 -18.92 49.82
N ILE A 617 -22.06 -18.57 48.92
CA ILE A 617 -23.47 -18.21 49.22
C ILE A 617 -24.22 -19.40 49.84
N GLU A 618 -23.78 -20.63 49.58
CA GLU A 618 -24.32 -21.84 50.19
C GLU A 618 -24.04 -21.92 51.71
N ASN A 619 -22.99 -21.23 52.16
CA ASN A 619 -22.63 -21.18 53.60
C ASN A 619 -23.42 -20.14 54.39
N VAL A 620 -24.19 -19.33 53.72
CA VAL A 620 -24.99 -18.25 54.35
C VAL A 620 -26.10 -18.87 55.19
N ASN A 621 -26.24 -18.41 56.43
CA ASN A 621 -27.31 -18.82 57.28
C ASN A 621 -28.62 -18.05 56.89
N TRP A 622 -29.55 -18.70 56.22
CA TRP A 622 -30.80 -18.13 55.72
C TRP A 622 -31.88 -17.94 56.79
N ASN A 623 -31.70 -18.45 58.01
CA ASN A 623 -32.64 -18.37 59.09
C ASN A 623 -32.09 -17.57 60.28
N ILE A 624 -31.59 -16.38 60.04
CA ILE A 624 -30.96 -15.50 61.04
C ILE A 624 -32.09 -14.85 61.87
N ASP A 625 -31.94 -14.86 63.22
CA ASP A 625 -32.88 -14.27 64.14
C ASP A 625 -32.64 -12.74 64.36
N ASP A 626 -31.36 -12.31 64.27
CA ASP A 626 -30.96 -10.91 64.39
C ASP A 626 -30.57 -10.31 63.04
N PRO A 627 -30.85 -9.05 62.79
CA PRO A 627 -30.42 -8.39 61.53
C PRO A 627 -28.88 -8.35 61.47
N PRO A 628 -28.28 -8.81 60.36
CA PRO A 628 -26.83 -8.81 60.20
C PRO A 628 -26.30 -7.36 60.11
N GLN A 629 -25.19 -7.12 60.82
CA GLN A 629 -24.50 -5.82 60.79
C GLN A 629 -23.33 -5.75 59.82
N THR A 630 -22.95 -6.89 59.30
CA THR A 630 -21.83 -7.08 58.37
C THR A 630 -22.29 -7.80 57.11
N GLU A 631 -21.61 -7.54 56.02
CA GLU A 631 -21.76 -8.23 54.74
C GLU A 631 -21.44 -9.72 54.83
N ASN A 632 -21.95 -10.50 53.91
CA ASN A 632 -21.64 -11.92 53.77
C ASN A 632 -20.27 -12.13 53.10
N GLU A 633 -19.61 -13.27 53.49
CA GLU A 633 -18.29 -13.61 53.05
C GLU A 633 -18.16 -13.67 51.49
N TYR A 634 -19.16 -14.24 50.81
CA TYR A 634 -19.13 -14.36 49.37
C TYR A 634 -19.02 -13.02 48.65
N VAL A 635 -19.67 -11.98 49.18
CA VAL A 635 -19.60 -10.63 48.57
C VAL A 635 -18.26 -9.97 48.81
N ASN A 636 -17.69 -10.13 50.02
CA ASN A 636 -16.38 -9.65 50.32
C ASN A 636 -15.30 -10.26 49.38
N GLU A 637 -15.33 -11.58 49.21
CA GLU A 637 -14.41 -12.26 48.34
C GLU A 637 -14.57 -11.82 46.89
N VAL A 638 -15.80 -11.65 46.41
CA VAL A 638 -16.09 -11.12 45.06
C VAL A 638 -15.54 -9.70 44.93
N ILE A 639 -15.72 -8.82 45.88
CA ILE A 639 -15.27 -7.43 45.80
C ILE A 639 -13.74 -7.37 45.84
N ILE A 640 -13.07 -8.09 46.75
CA ILE A 640 -11.61 -8.18 46.78
C ILE A 640 -11.04 -8.69 45.44
N PHE A 641 -11.68 -9.70 44.86
CA PHE A 641 -11.31 -10.20 43.54
C PHE A 641 -11.50 -9.11 42.46
N LEU A 642 -12.64 -8.41 42.42
CA LEU A 642 -12.92 -7.38 41.46
C LEU A 642 -12.01 -6.17 41.61
N GLU A 643 -11.67 -5.74 42.81
CA GLU A 643 -10.70 -4.65 43.04
C GLU A 643 -9.30 -5.04 42.57
N THR A 644 -8.86 -6.25 42.89
CA THR A 644 -7.58 -6.79 42.43
C THR A 644 -7.53 -6.89 40.91
N LEU A 645 -8.60 -7.37 40.31
CA LEU A 645 -8.78 -7.45 38.85
C LEU A 645 -8.70 -6.07 38.21
N LEU A 646 -9.47 -5.10 38.76
CA LEU A 646 -9.53 -3.74 38.24
C LEU A 646 -8.17 -3.06 38.25
N SER A 647 -7.39 -3.22 39.34
CA SER A 647 -6.06 -2.63 39.41
C SER A 647 -5.12 -3.10 38.29
N THR A 648 -5.29 -4.34 37.86
CA THR A 648 -4.54 -4.93 36.76
C THR A 648 -5.18 -4.56 35.40
N ALA A 649 -6.49 -4.65 35.32
CA ALA A 649 -7.26 -4.43 34.10
C ALA A 649 -7.17 -2.98 33.61
N GLN A 650 -7.07 -2.00 34.49
CA GLN A 650 -6.88 -0.58 34.15
C GLN A 650 -5.60 -0.29 33.38
N GLN A 651 -4.57 -1.10 33.61
CA GLN A 651 -3.29 -0.97 32.91
C GLN A 651 -3.30 -1.60 31.52
N ILE A 652 -4.22 -2.52 31.29
CA ILE A 652 -4.26 -3.36 30.08
C ILE A 652 -5.45 -2.98 29.18
N LEU A 653 -6.65 -2.91 29.75
CA LEU A 653 -7.90 -2.79 29.00
C LEU A 653 -8.28 -1.32 28.76
N PRO A 654 -8.76 -0.99 27.57
CA PRO A 654 -9.44 0.29 27.33
C PRO A 654 -10.68 0.45 28.19
N GLY A 655 -10.94 1.66 28.67
CA GLY A 655 -12.05 1.95 29.59
C GLY A 655 -13.41 1.47 29.11
N GLN A 656 -13.68 1.54 27.80
CA GLN A 656 -14.97 1.06 27.27
C GLN A 656 -15.12 -0.46 27.30
N VAL A 657 -14.05 -1.21 27.06
CA VAL A 657 -14.07 -2.68 27.17
C VAL A 657 -14.20 -3.08 28.62
N LEU A 658 -13.41 -2.45 29.50
CA LEU A 658 -13.44 -2.68 30.93
C LEU A 658 -14.86 -2.46 31.49
N LYS A 659 -15.50 -1.39 31.08
CA LYS A 659 -16.88 -1.06 31.47
C LYS A 659 -17.88 -2.14 31.05
N ARG A 660 -17.86 -2.57 29.79
CA ARG A 660 -18.78 -3.62 29.29
C ARG A 660 -18.60 -4.92 30.05
N VAL A 661 -17.34 -5.33 30.23
CA VAL A 661 -17.00 -6.54 30.96
C VAL A 661 -17.43 -6.44 32.42
N LEU A 662 -17.18 -5.30 33.07
CA LEU A 662 -17.60 -5.08 34.47
C LEU A 662 -19.12 -5.09 34.60
N GLN A 663 -19.83 -4.45 33.68
CA GLN A 663 -21.29 -4.47 33.62
C GLN A 663 -21.83 -5.90 33.48
N ASP A 664 -21.26 -6.70 32.58
CA ASP A 664 -21.62 -8.11 32.38
C ASP A 664 -21.40 -8.95 33.64
N VAL A 665 -20.26 -8.73 34.31
CA VAL A 665 -19.92 -9.45 35.54
C VAL A 665 -20.87 -9.07 36.68
N LEU A 666 -21.17 -7.76 36.87
CA LEU A 666 -22.14 -7.31 37.90
C LEU A 666 -23.55 -7.82 37.61
N THR A 667 -23.97 -7.84 36.32
CA THR A 667 -25.25 -8.44 35.92
C THR A 667 -25.31 -9.92 36.29
N HIS A 668 -24.22 -10.65 35.99
CA HIS A 668 -24.11 -12.06 36.34
C HIS A 668 -24.18 -12.32 37.86
N ILE A 669 -23.55 -11.47 38.67
CA ILE A 669 -23.63 -11.54 40.13
C ILE A 669 -25.07 -11.32 40.58
N SER A 670 -25.74 -10.29 40.05
CA SER A 670 -27.13 -9.99 40.33
C SER A 670 -28.08 -11.17 39.99
N GLU A 671 -27.90 -11.71 38.77
CA GLU A 671 -28.65 -12.87 38.32
C GLU A 671 -28.40 -14.12 39.18
N THR A 672 -27.15 -14.33 39.56
CA THR A 672 -26.72 -15.49 40.37
C THR A 672 -27.36 -15.43 41.76
N ILE A 673 -27.38 -14.26 42.42
CA ILE A 673 -28.06 -14.04 43.70
C ILE A 673 -29.56 -14.35 43.57
N VAL A 674 -30.23 -13.78 42.54
CA VAL A 674 -31.66 -13.98 42.30
C VAL A 674 -31.97 -15.45 42.00
N ASN A 675 -31.18 -16.08 41.13
CA ASN A 675 -31.39 -17.48 40.77
C ASN A 675 -31.08 -18.43 41.92
N PHE A 676 -30.10 -18.11 42.76
CA PHE A 676 -29.85 -18.90 43.98
C PHE A 676 -31.02 -18.86 44.96
N LEU A 677 -31.60 -17.67 45.18
CA LEU A 677 -32.82 -17.56 46.02
C LEU A 677 -34.01 -18.28 45.39
N ALA A 678 -34.14 -18.31 44.09
CA ALA A 678 -35.17 -19.06 43.38
C ALA A 678 -34.91 -20.58 43.37
N GLY A 679 -33.62 -21.03 43.46
CA GLY A 679 -33.21 -22.41 43.37
C GLY A 679 -33.53 -23.25 44.61
N ASP A 680 -33.47 -24.57 44.51
CA ASP A 680 -33.84 -25.53 45.54
C ASP A 680 -32.88 -25.56 46.73
N SER A 681 -31.69 -24.95 46.62
CA SER A 681 -30.71 -24.86 47.71
C SER A 681 -31.22 -24.08 48.92
N VAL A 682 -32.03 -23.03 48.67
CA VAL A 682 -32.70 -22.23 49.73
C VAL A 682 -34.15 -22.66 49.84
N LYS A 683 -34.45 -23.43 50.87
CA LYS A 683 -35.84 -23.89 51.11
C LYS A 683 -36.68 -22.81 51.77
N ARG A 684 -36.10 -22.04 52.70
CA ARG A 684 -36.73 -20.95 53.43
C ARG A 684 -35.70 -19.95 53.90
N PHE A 685 -36.07 -18.69 53.97
CA PHE A 685 -35.21 -17.63 54.49
C PHE A 685 -35.99 -16.61 55.30
N SER A 686 -35.31 -16.01 56.30
CA SER A 686 -35.91 -14.98 57.18
C SER A 686 -35.82 -13.57 56.55
N LEU A 687 -36.65 -12.65 57.07
CA LEU A 687 -36.55 -11.21 56.64
C LEU A 687 -35.17 -10.61 56.97
N ASN A 688 -34.55 -11.08 58.09
CA ASN A 688 -33.20 -10.63 58.45
C ASN A 688 -32.15 -11.11 57.45
N ALA A 689 -32.31 -12.29 56.84
CA ALA A 689 -31.45 -12.75 55.76
C ALA A 689 -31.63 -11.83 54.53
N VAL A 690 -32.82 -11.38 54.22
CA VAL A 690 -33.04 -10.37 53.14
C VAL A 690 -32.37 -9.03 53.46
N MET A 691 -32.37 -8.59 54.76
CA MET A 691 -31.60 -7.42 55.17
C MET A 691 -30.10 -7.63 54.97
N GLY A 692 -29.59 -8.84 55.15
CA GLY A 692 -28.18 -9.19 54.85
C GLY A 692 -27.86 -9.04 53.35
N ILE A 693 -28.77 -9.55 52.50
CA ILE A 693 -28.62 -9.37 51.04
C ILE A 693 -28.70 -7.88 50.66
N ASP A 694 -29.50 -7.08 51.38
CA ASP A 694 -29.57 -5.62 51.16
C ASP A 694 -28.24 -4.93 51.47
N VAL A 695 -27.52 -5.39 52.55
CA VAL A 695 -26.17 -4.93 52.85
C VAL A 695 -25.21 -5.35 51.75
N ASP A 696 -25.27 -6.58 51.27
CA ASP A 696 -24.44 -7.12 50.20
C ASP A 696 -24.63 -6.32 48.90
N ILE A 697 -25.85 -6.07 48.51
CA ILE A 697 -26.14 -5.30 47.29
C ILE A 697 -25.69 -3.84 47.42
N LYS A 698 -25.89 -3.23 48.62
CA LYS A 698 -25.39 -1.86 48.87
C LYS A 698 -23.87 -1.79 48.76
N LEU A 699 -23.17 -2.81 49.21
CA LEU A 699 -21.71 -2.88 49.10
C LEU A 699 -21.27 -3.02 47.62
N LEU A 700 -21.96 -3.85 46.82
CA LEU A 700 -21.73 -3.95 45.36
C LEU A 700 -22.09 -2.66 44.64
N GLU A 701 -23.13 -1.95 45.02
CA GLU A 701 -23.48 -0.63 44.48
C GLU A 701 -22.43 0.43 44.86
N SER A 702 -21.93 0.44 46.11
CA SER A 702 -20.83 1.29 46.55
C SER A 702 -19.52 0.99 45.78
N PHE A 703 -19.26 -0.29 45.53
CA PHE A 703 -18.16 -0.68 44.67
C PHE A 703 -18.32 -0.10 43.26
N ALA A 704 -19.51 -0.22 42.65
CA ALA A 704 -19.80 0.35 41.34
C ALA A 704 -19.68 1.89 41.33
N GLU A 705 -20.06 2.56 42.42
CA GLU A 705 -19.93 4.04 42.62
C GLU A 705 -18.45 4.46 42.71
N ASN A 706 -17.67 3.72 43.46
CA ASN A 706 -16.26 4.03 43.63
C ASN A 706 -15.44 3.94 42.33
N GLN A 707 -16.01 3.30 41.33
CA GLN A 707 -15.42 3.29 39.97
C GLN A 707 -15.69 4.57 39.14
N ALA A 708 -16.39 5.57 39.71
CA ALA A 708 -16.67 6.85 39.06
C ALA A 708 -15.43 7.64 38.64
N SER A 709 -14.25 7.39 39.29
CA SER A 709 -12.98 7.98 38.89
C SER A 709 -12.45 7.45 37.54
N LEU A 710 -12.97 6.28 37.10
CA LEU A 710 -12.56 5.59 35.87
C LEU A 710 -13.56 5.79 34.73
N VAL A 711 -14.75 6.22 35.07
CA VAL A 711 -15.91 6.23 34.19
C VAL A 711 -16.69 7.53 34.47
N SER A 712 -17.25 8.17 33.43
CA SER A 712 -18.01 9.41 33.61
C SER A 712 -19.25 9.19 34.53
N GLU A 713 -19.77 10.25 35.16
CA GLU A 713 -20.97 10.16 36.06
C GLU A 713 -22.16 9.50 35.42
N GLU A 714 -22.42 9.72 34.12
CA GLU A 714 -23.47 9.05 33.35
C GLU A 714 -23.26 7.53 33.24
N GLU A 715 -22.01 7.10 33.20
CA GLU A 715 -21.64 5.70 33.04
C GLU A 715 -21.70 4.90 34.34
N VAL A 716 -21.51 5.55 35.49
CA VAL A 716 -21.77 4.96 36.84
C VAL A 716 -23.21 4.51 36.98
N VAL A 717 -24.14 5.31 36.47
CA VAL A 717 -25.58 4.96 36.46
C VAL A 717 -25.82 3.67 35.68
N HIS A 718 -25.05 3.42 34.62
CA HIS A 718 -25.13 2.17 33.85
C HIS A 718 -24.57 0.97 34.61
N LEU A 719 -23.47 1.11 35.37
CA LEU A 719 -22.94 0.04 36.21
C LEU A 719 -23.96 -0.34 37.33
N LYS A 720 -24.59 0.64 37.94
CA LYS A 720 -25.66 0.37 38.91
C LYS A 720 -26.89 -0.33 38.30
N LYS A 721 -27.21 -0.05 37.05
CA LYS A 721 -28.28 -0.76 36.34
C LYS A 721 -28.00 -2.27 36.22
N ALA A 722 -26.74 -2.71 36.26
CA ALA A 722 -26.42 -4.12 36.26
C ALA A 722 -26.94 -4.87 37.50
N LEU A 723 -27.08 -4.18 38.64
CA LEU A 723 -27.52 -4.76 39.89
C LEU A 723 -29.07 -4.58 40.11
N VAL A 724 -29.78 -4.01 39.14
CA VAL A 724 -31.17 -3.63 39.25
C VAL A 724 -32.09 -4.80 39.58
N GLU A 725 -31.87 -6.00 39.02
CA GLU A 725 -32.71 -7.17 39.26
C GLU A 725 -32.67 -7.55 40.75
N ALA A 726 -31.44 -7.74 41.29
CA ALA A 726 -31.28 -8.07 42.72
C ALA A 726 -31.74 -6.92 43.61
N ARG A 727 -31.49 -5.64 43.29
CA ARG A 727 -31.96 -4.48 44.07
C ARG A 727 -33.44 -4.38 44.07
N GLN A 728 -34.13 -4.54 42.94
CA GLN A 728 -35.58 -4.52 42.89
C GLN A 728 -36.20 -5.68 43.64
N LEU A 729 -35.57 -6.88 43.58
CA LEU A 729 -36.06 -8.02 44.36
C LEU A 729 -35.97 -7.75 45.85
N VAL A 730 -34.82 -7.27 46.37
CA VAL A 730 -34.67 -6.96 47.79
C VAL A 730 -35.64 -5.85 48.21
N ASN A 731 -35.81 -4.80 47.43
CA ASN A 731 -36.77 -3.73 47.69
C ASN A 731 -38.21 -4.27 47.77
N LEU A 732 -38.56 -5.22 46.90
CA LEU A 732 -39.87 -5.86 46.91
C LEU A 732 -40.06 -6.69 48.18
N LEU A 733 -39.09 -7.52 48.56
CA LEU A 733 -39.14 -8.38 49.74
C LEU A 733 -39.11 -7.57 51.04
N LEU A 734 -38.43 -6.44 51.10
CA LEU A 734 -38.40 -5.52 52.24
C LEU A 734 -39.60 -4.58 52.27
N SER A 735 -40.35 -4.44 51.18
CA SER A 735 -41.51 -3.58 51.11
C SER A 735 -42.62 -3.95 52.11
N ASN A 736 -43.31 -2.93 52.60
CA ASN A 736 -44.49 -3.17 53.43
C ASN A 736 -45.69 -3.65 52.61
N ASN A 737 -45.71 -3.35 51.32
CA ASN A 737 -46.86 -3.66 50.43
C ASN A 737 -46.31 -4.37 49.16
N PRO A 738 -45.83 -5.62 49.24
CA PRO A 738 -45.27 -6.33 48.10
C PRO A 738 -46.29 -6.61 46.98
N GLU A 739 -47.57 -6.58 47.24
CA GLU A 739 -48.61 -6.70 46.21
C GLU A 739 -48.59 -5.55 45.21
N ASN A 740 -47.93 -4.43 45.50
CA ASN A 740 -47.76 -3.33 44.54
C ASN A 740 -47.03 -3.80 43.28
N PHE A 741 -46.30 -4.89 43.32
CA PHE A 741 -45.66 -5.55 42.18
C PHE A 741 -46.67 -5.97 41.11
N LEU A 742 -47.92 -6.25 41.48
CA LEU A 742 -48.99 -6.64 40.57
C LEU A 742 -49.62 -5.43 39.84
N ASN A 743 -49.37 -4.20 40.31
CA ASN A 743 -49.83 -3.00 39.63
C ASN A 743 -48.94 -2.70 38.44
N PRO A 744 -49.47 -2.69 37.19
CA PRO A 744 -48.64 -2.50 35.99
C PRO A 744 -47.81 -1.22 36.02
N VAL A 745 -48.36 -0.10 36.49
CA VAL A 745 -47.72 1.22 36.56
C VAL A 745 -46.54 1.21 37.56
N ILE A 746 -46.76 0.63 38.73
CA ILE A 746 -45.74 0.55 39.78
C ILE A 746 -44.64 -0.43 39.36
N ARG A 747 -45.02 -1.53 38.74
CA ARG A 747 -44.07 -2.54 38.24
C ARG A 747 -43.16 -1.95 37.17
N GLU A 748 -43.74 -1.29 36.17
CA GLU A 748 -42.94 -0.68 35.09
C GLU A 748 -41.97 0.38 35.63
N ARG A 749 -42.37 1.13 36.65
CA ARG A 749 -41.54 2.18 37.27
C ARG A 749 -40.48 1.65 38.21
N SER A 750 -40.79 0.63 39.02
CA SER A 750 -39.98 0.26 40.19
C SER A 750 -39.49 -1.20 40.20
N TYR A 751 -40.07 -2.07 39.36
CA TYR A 751 -39.84 -3.52 39.35
C TYR A 751 -39.81 -4.09 37.93
N ASN A 752 -39.35 -3.31 36.97
CA ASN A 752 -39.33 -3.67 35.55
C ASN A 752 -38.36 -4.80 35.22
N ALA A 753 -37.32 -5.03 36.03
CA ALA A 753 -36.33 -6.07 35.83
C ALA A 753 -36.74 -7.43 36.39
N LEU A 754 -37.82 -7.49 37.19
CA LEU A 754 -38.22 -8.73 37.89
C LEU A 754 -39.16 -9.60 37.03
N ASP A 755 -38.81 -10.91 37.00
CA ASP A 755 -39.68 -11.93 36.40
C ASP A 755 -40.77 -12.43 37.38
N TYR A 756 -42.01 -12.58 36.90
CA TYR A 756 -43.13 -13.06 37.68
C TYR A 756 -42.90 -14.42 38.31
N ARG A 757 -42.28 -15.36 37.59
CA ARG A 757 -42.03 -16.73 38.05
C ARG A 757 -41.00 -16.74 39.17
N LYS A 758 -39.89 -16.04 38.99
CA LYS A 758 -38.86 -15.94 40.01
C LYS A 758 -39.40 -15.30 41.28
N VAL A 759 -40.13 -14.17 41.17
CA VAL A 759 -40.74 -13.49 42.28
C VAL A 759 -41.75 -14.39 43.04
N GLY A 760 -42.54 -15.19 42.32
CA GLY A 760 -43.47 -16.15 42.90
C GLY A 760 -42.75 -17.18 43.76
N ILE A 761 -41.74 -17.87 43.20
CA ILE A 761 -40.95 -18.89 43.88
C ILE A 761 -40.23 -18.31 45.11
N ILE A 762 -39.57 -17.15 44.98
CA ILE A 762 -38.81 -16.52 46.06
C ILE A 762 -39.73 -16.07 47.19
N SER A 763 -40.91 -15.48 46.85
CA SER A 763 -41.86 -14.98 47.84
C SER A 763 -42.45 -16.14 48.69
N GLU A 764 -42.64 -17.33 48.11
CA GLU A 764 -43.11 -18.52 48.87
C GLU A 764 -42.10 -19.01 49.90
N LYS A 765 -40.80 -18.76 49.69
CA LYS A 765 -39.72 -19.19 50.59
C LYS A 765 -39.50 -18.22 51.75
N LEU A 766 -40.04 -17.01 51.69
CA LEU A 766 -39.87 -15.99 52.74
C LEU A 766 -40.61 -16.38 54.02
N LYS A 767 -39.90 -16.52 55.10
CA LYS A 767 -40.41 -16.87 56.40
C LYS A 767 -40.64 -15.63 57.27
N ASP A 768 -41.82 -15.46 57.81
CA ASP A 768 -42.13 -14.40 58.77
C ASP A 768 -41.52 -14.70 60.14
N PRO A 769 -40.78 -13.81 60.76
CA PRO A 769 -40.21 -14.01 62.11
C PRO A 769 -41.25 -14.21 63.21
N SER A 770 -42.49 -13.82 62.94
CA SER A 770 -43.62 -13.94 63.91
C SER A 770 -44.04 -15.40 64.20
N GLU A 771 -43.63 -16.41 63.45
CA GLU A 771 -44.00 -17.83 63.70
C GLU A 771 -43.25 -18.49 64.84
N ARG A 772 -42.14 -17.93 65.33
CA ARG A 772 -41.34 -18.54 66.41
C ARG A 772 -41.74 -18.13 67.84
N LEU A 773 -42.53 -17.05 68.03
CA LEU A 773 -42.83 -16.50 69.32
C LEU A 773 -44.12 -16.97 69.93
N PHE A 774 -45.00 -17.68 69.22
CA PHE A 774 -46.27 -18.20 69.76
C PHE A 774 -46.54 -19.68 69.40
N GLY A 775 -45.65 -20.55 69.91
CA GLY A 775 -46.01 -21.91 70.17
C GLY A 775 -46.75 -21.95 71.46
N THR A 776 -48.12 -22.35 71.38
CA THR A 776 -48.95 -22.64 72.53
C THR A 776 -49.37 -21.42 73.36
N PHE A 777 -50.42 -20.74 73.00
CA PHE A 777 -51.62 -20.54 73.78
C PHE A 777 -52.63 -19.72 72.93
N GLY A 778 -53.83 -20.23 72.79
CA GLY A 778 -54.85 -19.63 71.97
C GLY A 778 -55.35 -18.26 72.48
N SER A 779 -55.33 -17.30 71.55
CA SER A 779 -56.24 -16.15 71.63
C SER A 779 -56.74 -15.79 70.23
N ARG A 780 -58.00 -15.89 70.03
CA ARG A 780 -58.76 -15.34 68.91
C ARG A 780 -58.60 -13.83 68.91
N GLY A 781 -57.85 -13.29 67.93
CA GLY A 781 -57.87 -11.82 67.75
C GLY A 781 -56.57 -11.18 67.40
N ALA A 782 -55.52 -11.91 66.96
CA ALA A 782 -54.30 -11.28 66.45
C ALA A 782 -54.56 -10.65 65.05
N LYS A 783 -54.54 -9.30 64.97
CA LYS A 783 -54.51 -8.60 63.69
C LYS A 783 -53.29 -9.12 62.87
N GLN A 784 -53.58 -9.88 61.83
CA GLN A 784 -52.50 -10.36 60.88
C GLN A 784 -51.67 -9.16 60.46
N ASN A 785 -50.36 -9.29 60.56
CA ASN A 785 -49.42 -8.27 60.11
C ASN A 785 -49.78 -7.83 58.70
N PRO A 786 -49.94 -6.55 58.40
CA PRO A 786 -50.40 -6.07 57.05
C PRO A 786 -49.46 -6.52 55.97
N LYS A 787 -48.17 -6.66 56.28
CA LYS A 787 -47.16 -7.16 55.36
C LYS A 787 -47.36 -8.65 55.00
N LYS A 788 -47.73 -9.50 55.94
CA LYS A 788 -48.02 -10.93 55.68
C LYS A 788 -49.23 -11.10 54.78
N LYS A 789 -50.30 -10.30 55.02
CA LYS A 789 -51.52 -10.33 54.23
C LYS A 789 -51.26 -9.88 52.76
N SER A 790 -50.39 -8.87 52.58
CA SER A 790 -49.99 -8.38 51.24
C SER A 790 -49.12 -9.38 50.52
N LEU A 791 -48.18 -10.09 51.24
CA LEU A 791 -47.37 -11.14 50.69
C LEU A 791 -48.17 -12.36 50.25
N ASP A 792 -49.05 -12.83 51.08
CA ASP A 792 -49.96 -13.95 50.78
C ASP A 792 -50.93 -13.62 49.60
N SER A 793 -51.35 -12.37 49.49
CA SER A 793 -52.13 -11.86 48.35
C SER A 793 -51.26 -11.88 47.05
N LEU A 794 -50.02 -11.45 47.15
CA LEU A 794 -49.06 -11.51 46.03
C LEU A 794 -48.86 -12.95 45.56
N ILE A 795 -48.48 -13.87 46.44
CA ILE A 795 -48.24 -15.29 46.17
C ILE A 795 -49.47 -15.94 45.49
N LYS A 796 -50.69 -15.71 46.07
CA LYS A 796 -51.90 -16.28 45.53
C LYS A 796 -52.13 -15.82 44.08
N ARG A 797 -52.05 -14.50 43.83
CA ARG A 797 -52.29 -13.92 42.49
C ARG A 797 -51.20 -14.31 41.48
N LEU A 798 -49.94 -14.48 41.93
CA LEU A 798 -48.87 -15.00 41.05
C LEU A 798 -49.08 -16.45 40.66
N LYS A 799 -49.70 -17.27 41.54
CA LYS A 799 -50.10 -18.65 41.19
C LYS A 799 -51.25 -18.70 40.17
N ASP A 800 -52.10 -17.68 40.18
CA ASP A 800 -53.22 -17.59 39.21
C ASP A 800 -52.74 -17.08 37.82
N VAL A 801 -51.54 -16.48 37.74
CA VAL A 801 -50.95 -15.93 36.49
C VAL A 801 -50.03 -16.94 35.82
N ASN A 802 -49.48 -17.93 36.57
CA ASN A 802 -48.67 -19.03 36.03
C ASN A 802 -49.60 -20.23 35.66
#